data_1e2e84b520eebc025de8d2fc410009ad
#
_entry.id   1e2e84b520eebc025de8d2fc410009ad
#
_cell.length_a   1.000
_cell.length_b   1.000
_cell.length_c   1.000
_cell.angle_alpha   90.00
_cell.angle_beta   90.00
_cell.angle_gamma   90.00
#
_symmetry.space_group_name_H-M   'P 1'
#
loop_
_entity.id
_entity.type
_entity.pdbx_description
1 polymer ?
#
loop_
_entity_poly.entity_id
_entity_poly.type
_entity_poly.pdbx_seq_one_letter_code
_entity_poly.pdbx_strand_id
1 'polypeptide(L)'
;MSRVLLPASQPFYDAAQAFVELALRQDRSLFTPGVAIWTRANLDELHRRFNSDPQERGGSFVQKFQRQLAGADPAIIQLAGEVIYVHLLIAIGTINGGAKRTLIRRVLSWSPRVVAIPSERDAALDAGLARVGTAFLTYRPFQLWFLIDFARAWKGLPSAECERLLADPWAFKAMLFALPISRAYAQREALLHLVHPDTFEAIVSRAHKRRYVDHFSTLVTTPTGDVDRDLKQIRTAVDQRYGPRHSLYTIRDGKVSPLPPAGPLPRSLGTALTPYVRLVAHLDAPSYTPAQIVEQFGRISPPIANLAAPPDPEALVGDLLRLRLLEPLTPDGTYRRWAHLHSAIERQVLRYAALTLLVPLGDGSHELPALRAPFDGDPHPAAAWPYADVLLPWYAEAGLVRQRDDGRWQALPDALRPLAAENDCARALNTFLGYLTEARAGQAGLPPLTDDALPALDPSVLDERIAEIQRELLIDRSTIIRIYRALVAGQHVILSGPPGTGKTHLATLLPRVLWRDPEPVVQLTLGTDPHVAPTAPPEARHVYRDGYVAEVVTATEDWGVRNVIGGITPVILREDGRTTLAYQVRHGALTRTVLSNYVGYDGVRLPATFQRQEVQDGAARCRGRWLVIDEFTRAPIDAAFGSLLTTLGGQRSPLAVPTEDGETPVPLPHDFRIIGTLNSFDRHFLNQISEAMKRRFTFIDVLPPGPALAEAERGAAATRALRRLEAHGLLDLSDEVAAGRLIWEDVVTITRAEPDDAGPPSFTLTWDDPDGATASAAFWRIFGAIRVYRQLGTAQAEAVCSALFSGHVIGMPWDEALDAGLADTLADQLQVLTRDEQRVLLAYLDHAGDPARFAERVRQIVGGLPAARQLTHLAQLRSADHAPGSDVIDDVDAAKLSPAQLGRIFALGTPLVVSGRGLFAQRLRAFVGERGL
;
A
#
# COMPACT_ATOMS: atom_id res chain seq x y z
N MET A 1 -14.02 23.31 2.88
CA MET A 1 -14.94 22.81 1.83
C MET A 1 -14.37 21.51 1.30
N SER A 2 -15.23 20.51 1.03
CA SER A 2 -14.73 19.22 0.50
C SER A 2 -14.45 19.23 -1.01
N ARG A 3 -14.69 20.34 -1.68
CA ARG A 3 -14.31 20.56 -3.09
C ARG A 3 -12.80 20.60 -3.25
N VAL A 4 -12.29 19.95 -4.27
CA VAL A 4 -10.92 20.10 -4.73
C VAL A 4 -10.83 21.32 -5.63
N LEU A 5 -10.30 22.42 -5.12
CA LEU A 5 -10.26 23.72 -5.82
C LEU A 5 -9.04 23.84 -6.75
N LEU A 6 -8.87 22.88 -7.67
CA LEU A 6 -7.87 22.96 -8.73
C LEU A 6 -8.53 23.39 -10.05
N PRO A 7 -7.90 24.22 -10.90
CA PRO A 7 -8.46 24.57 -12.21
C PRO A 7 -8.83 23.37 -13.07
N ALA A 8 -8.02 22.31 -13.01
CA ALA A 8 -8.27 21.06 -13.70
C ALA A 8 -9.52 20.31 -13.22
N SER A 9 -10.02 20.60 -12.03
CA SER A 9 -11.22 19.97 -11.46
C SER A 9 -12.53 20.73 -11.80
N GLN A 10 -12.44 21.95 -12.30
CA GLN A 10 -13.60 22.77 -12.60
C GLN A 10 -14.58 22.11 -13.58
N PRO A 11 -14.15 21.49 -14.70
CA PRO A 11 -15.06 20.82 -15.62
C PRO A 11 -15.88 19.70 -14.96
N PHE A 12 -15.30 18.99 -13.97
CA PHE A 12 -16.03 17.99 -13.19
C PHE A 12 -17.18 18.62 -12.39
N TYR A 13 -16.91 19.73 -11.70
CA TYR A 13 -17.95 20.40 -10.89
C TYR A 13 -19.02 21.05 -11.74
N ASP A 14 -18.68 21.59 -12.90
CA ASP A 14 -19.64 22.11 -13.86
C ASP A 14 -20.56 21.00 -14.39
N ALA A 15 -20.02 19.83 -14.65
CA ALA A 15 -20.80 18.66 -15.06
C ALA A 15 -21.67 18.09 -13.92
N ALA A 16 -21.15 18.08 -12.69
CA ALA A 16 -21.90 17.66 -11.50
C ALA A 16 -23.06 18.62 -11.21
N GLN A 17 -22.82 19.93 -11.33
CA GLN A 17 -23.86 20.93 -11.21
C GLN A 17 -24.92 20.80 -12.30
N ALA A 18 -24.50 20.53 -13.56
CA ALA A 18 -25.45 20.28 -14.64
C ALA A 18 -26.29 19.04 -14.41
N PHE A 19 -25.72 17.98 -13.83
CA PHE A 19 -26.48 16.79 -13.43
C PHE A 19 -27.59 17.16 -12.43
N VAL A 20 -27.26 17.97 -11.41
CA VAL A 20 -28.26 18.42 -10.43
C VAL A 20 -29.33 19.31 -11.10
N GLU A 21 -28.93 20.32 -11.86
CA GLU A 21 -29.85 21.31 -12.42
C GLU A 21 -30.66 20.76 -13.59
N LEU A 22 -30.04 20.11 -14.57
CA LEU A 22 -30.72 19.65 -15.78
C LEU A 22 -31.42 18.31 -15.56
N ALA A 23 -30.66 17.31 -15.03
CA ALA A 23 -31.19 15.96 -14.90
C ALA A 23 -32.10 15.81 -13.67
N LEU A 24 -31.67 16.23 -12.48
CA LEU A 24 -32.46 16.01 -11.26
C LEU A 24 -33.61 16.99 -11.09
N ARG A 25 -33.43 18.30 -11.37
CA ARG A 25 -34.45 19.31 -11.20
C ARG A 25 -35.41 19.48 -12.39
N GLN A 26 -34.85 19.45 -13.63
CA GLN A 26 -35.60 19.90 -14.82
C GLN A 26 -35.97 18.74 -15.80
N ASP A 27 -35.66 17.50 -15.47
CA ASP A 27 -35.88 16.30 -16.33
C ASP A 27 -35.19 16.35 -17.70
N ARG A 28 -34.26 17.29 -17.89
CA ARG A 28 -33.62 17.58 -19.16
C ARG A 28 -32.37 16.75 -19.40
N SER A 29 -32.00 16.67 -20.67
CA SER A 29 -30.78 16.02 -21.14
C SER A 29 -29.52 16.79 -20.73
N LEU A 30 -28.46 16.03 -20.42
CA LEU A 30 -27.11 16.56 -20.23
C LEU A 30 -26.40 16.83 -21.58
N PHE A 31 -26.84 16.15 -22.64
CA PHE A 31 -26.18 16.23 -23.97
C PHE A 31 -26.95 17.04 -25.01
N THR A 32 -28.27 17.03 -24.96
CA THR A 32 -29.13 17.72 -25.95
C THR A 32 -29.93 18.82 -25.23
N PRO A 33 -29.58 20.09 -25.44
CA PRO A 33 -30.28 21.20 -24.78
C PRO A 33 -31.78 21.18 -25.01
N GLY A 34 -32.56 21.44 -23.97
CA GLY A 34 -34.01 21.58 -24.03
C GLY A 34 -34.81 20.28 -24.15
N VAL A 35 -34.19 19.15 -24.39
CA VAL A 35 -34.88 17.86 -24.53
C VAL A 35 -35.11 17.18 -23.16
N ALA A 36 -36.32 16.70 -22.92
CA ALA A 36 -36.66 15.95 -21.69
C ALA A 36 -36.21 14.49 -21.82
N ILE A 37 -35.12 14.11 -21.14
CA ILE A 37 -34.52 12.77 -21.14
C ILE A 37 -34.61 12.08 -19.78
N TRP A 38 -34.31 12.81 -18.67
CA TRP A 38 -34.29 12.27 -17.31
C TRP A 38 -35.69 12.22 -16.68
N THR A 39 -36.71 11.96 -17.50
CA THR A 39 -38.10 11.84 -17.04
C THR A 39 -38.33 10.54 -16.28
N ARG A 40 -39.32 10.50 -15.40
CA ARG A 40 -39.70 9.30 -14.68
C ARG A 40 -40.03 8.14 -15.65
N ALA A 41 -40.77 8.44 -16.72
CA ALA A 41 -41.19 7.43 -17.71
C ALA A 41 -39.97 6.79 -18.42
N ASN A 42 -38.98 7.59 -18.83
CA ASN A 42 -37.76 7.09 -19.48
C ASN A 42 -36.91 6.28 -18.50
N LEU A 43 -36.82 6.70 -17.24
CA LEU A 43 -36.10 5.96 -16.20
C LEU A 43 -36.78 4.62 -15.86
N ASP A 44 -38.11 4.56 -15.81
CA ASP A 44 -38.86 3.34 -15.60
C ASP A 44 -38.66 2.36 -16.76
N GLU A 45 -38.64 2.84 -18.01
CA GLU A 45 -38.41 2.00 -19.18
C GLU A 45 -36.94 1.51 -19.23
N LEU A 46 -35.97 2.36 -18.96
CA LEU A 46 -34.56 1.97 -18.86
C LEU A 46 -34.35 0.93 -17.76
N HIS A 47 -34.96 1.14 -16.59
CA HIS A 47 -34.94 0.18 -15.49
C HIS A 47 -35.52 -1.17 -15.91
N ARG A 48 -36.70 -1.16 -16.53
CA ARG A 48 -37.37 -2.39 -16.98
C ARG A 48 -36.50 -3.19 -17.96
N ARG A 49 -35.81 -2.54 -18.89
CA ARG A 49 -34.96 -3.19 -19.89
C ARG A 49 -33.65 -3.69 -19.31
N PHE A 50 -33.01 -2.88 -18.51
CA PHE A 50 -31.67 -3.17 -17.99
C PHE A 50 -31.69 -4.09 -16.77
N ASN A 51 -32.69 -3.98 -15.89
CA ASN A 51 -32.77 -4.77 -14.67
C ASN A 51 -33.54 -6.10 -14.81
N SER A 52 -34.17 -6.38 -15.97
CA SER A 52 -35.00 -7.54 -16.18
C SER A 52 -34.24 -8.88 -16.20
N ASP A 53 -32.95 -8.87 -16.57
CA ASP A 53 -32.11 -10.07 -16.50
C ASP A 53 -30.67 -9.75 -16.08
N PRO A 54 -30.44 -9.64 -14.77
CA PRO A 54 -29.11 -9.33 -14.25
C PRO A 54 -28.09 -10.45 -14.42
N GLN A 55 -28.51 -11.66 -14.68
CA GLN A 55 -27.66 -12.85 -14.75
C GLN A 55 -27.47 -13.41 -16.17
N GLU A 56 -27.80 -12.67 -17.18
CA GLU A 56 -27.57 -13.08 -18.57
C GLU A 56 -26.13 -13.61 -18.74
N ARG A 57 -26.04 -14.92 -19.06
CA ARG A 57 -24.74 -15.59 -19.22
C ARG A 57 -24.14 -15.29 -20.59
N GLY A 58 -22.80 -15.13 -20.62
CA GLY A 58 -22.04 -14.99 -21.86
C GLY A 58 -21.95 -13.56 -22.40
N GLY A 59 -20.75 -13.16 -22.85
CA GLY A 59 -20.46 -11.86 -23.45
C GLY A 59 -20.04 -10.76 -22.47
N SER A 60 -19.42 -9.70 -23.02
CA SER A 60 -19.00 -8.53 -22.28
C SER A 60 -20.19 -7.68 -21.81
N PHE A 61 -19.98 -6.82 -20.80
CA PHE A 61 -20.98 -5.84 -20.35
C PHE A 61 -21.63 -5.09 -21.53
N VAL A 62 -20.83 -4.59 -22.46
CA VAL A 62 -21.31 -3.79 -23.60
C VAL A 62 -22.23 -4.63 -24.52
N GLN A 63 -21.87 -5.89 -24.78
CA GLN A 63 -22.68 -6.78 -25.59
C GLN A 63 -24.04 -7.10 -24.94
N LYS A 64 -24.04 -7.34 -23.63
CA LYS A 64 -25.25 -7.57 -22.86
C LYS A 64 -26.15 -6.33 -22.86
N PHE A 65 -25.56 -5.17 -22.54
CA PHE A 65 -26.28 -3.91 -22.49
C PHE A 65 -26.88 -3.52 -23.86
N GLN A 66 -26.17 -3.82 -24.95
CA GLN A 66 -26.67 -3.61 -26.31
C GLN A 66 -27.91 -4.47 -26.61
N ARG A 67 -27.90 -5.76 -26.20
CA ARG A 67 -29.04 -6.65 -26.37
C ARG A 67 -30.25 -6.19 -25.55
N GLN A 68 -30.03 -5.77 -24.31
CA GLN A 68 -31.07 -5.26 -23.42
C GLN A 68 -31.70 -3.97 -23.94
N LEU A 69 -30.96 -3.12 -24.65
CA LEU A 69 -31.45 -1.89 -25.27
C LEU A 69 -31.90 -2.06 -26.70
N ALA A 70 -31.87 -3.28 -27.25
CA ALA A 70 -32.32 -3.52 -28.62
C ALA A 70 -33.79 -3.13 -28.80
N GLY A 71 -34.10 -2.34 -29.83
CA GLY A 71 -35.45 -1.83 -30.08
C GLY A 71 -35.97 -0.82 -29.05
N ALA A 72 -35.07 -0.23 -28.24
CA ALA A 72 -35.44 0.87 -27.35
C ALA A 72 -35.65 2.17 -28.12
N ASP A 73 -36.52 3.03 -27.59
CA ASP A 73 -36.67 4.39 -28.10
C ASP A 73 -35.31 5.14 -28.05
N PRO A 74 -34.99 5.98 -29.04
CA PRO A 74 -33.80 6.81 -29.03
C PRO A 74 -33.55 7.60 -27.74
N ALA A 75 -34.60 8.05 -27.08
CA ALA A 75 -34.52 8.74 -25.79
C ALA A 75 -33.99 7.84 -24.66
N ILE A 76 -34.34 6.56 -24.66
CA ILE A 76 -33.88 5.57 -23.68
C ILE A 76 -32.40 5.24 -23.91
N ILE A 77 -31.97 5.11 -25.17
CA ILE A 77 -30.56 4.88 -25.50
C ILE A 77 -29.72 6.10 -25.11
N GLN A 78 -30.22 7.31 -25.37
CA GLN A 78 -29.56 8.54 -24.92
C GLN A 78 -29.48 8.60 -23.41
N LEU A 79 -30.57 8.29 -22.68
CA LEU A 79 -30.57 8.25 -21.23
C LEU A 79 -29.53 7.25 -20.69
N ALA A 80 -29.44 6.07 -21.31
CA ALA A 80 -28.42 5.08 -20.94
C ALA A 80 -26.98 5.61 -21.12
N GLY A 81 -26.71 6.36 -22.19
CA GLY A 81 -25.44 7.04 -22.42
C GLY A 81 -25.14 8.12 -21.36
N GLU A 82 -26.14 8.90 -20.99
CA GLU A 82 -26.04 9.92 -19.96
C GLU A 82 -25.89 9.34 -18.54
N VAL A 83 -26.53 8.22 -18.24
CA VAL A 83 -26.33 7.46 -16.99
C VAL A 83 -24.90 6.94 -16.87
N ILE A 84 -24.35 6.38 -17.97
CA ILE A 84 -22.92 5.98 -18.01
C ILE A 84 -22.00 7.18 -17.85
N TYR A 85 -22.34 8.31 -18.44
CA TYR A 85 -21.58 9.54 -18.28
C TYR A 85 -21.50 9.98 -16.82
N VAL A 86 -22.64 10.06 -16.11
CA VAL A 86 -22.70 10.44 -14.70
C VAL A 86 -21.92 9.42 -13.83
N HIS A 87 -22.07 8.11 -14.12
CA HIS A 87 -21.31 7.06 -13.43
C HIS A 87 -19.79 7.28 -13.55
N LEU A 88 -19.30 7.65 -14.73
CA LEU A 88 -17.88 7.76 -15.02
C LEU A 88 -17.25 9.11 -14.63
N LEU A 89 -18.05 10.13 -14.29
CA LEU A 89 -17.54 11.47 -13.96
C LEU A 89 -16.48 11.44 -12.86
N ILE A 90 -16.78 10.76 -11.75
CA ILE A 90 -15.92 10.76 -10.56
C ILE A 90 -14.58 10.04 -10.80
N ALA A 91 -14.54 9.09 -11.73
CA ALA A 91 -13.42 8.16 -11.90
C ALA A 91 -12.20 8.82 -12.55
N ILE A 92 -11.00 8.56 -12.00
CA ILE A 92 -9.70 8.93 -12.58
C ILE A 92 -8.70 7.78 -12.34
N GLY A 93 -7.69 7.68 -13.21
CA GLY A 93 -6.59 6.71 -13.08
C GLY A 93 -6.91 5.38 -13.76
N THR A 94 -7.79 4.59 -13.21
CA THR A 94 -8.14 3.24 -13.70
C THR A 94 -8.83 3.24 -15.07
N ILE A 95 -9.50 4.34 -15.41
CA ILE A 95 -10.11 4.58 -16.72
C ILE A 95 -9.78 6.01 -17.15
N ASN A 96 -9.14 6.15 -18.31
CA ASN A 96 -8.81 7.46 -18.87
C ASN A 96 -9.97 8.07 -19.65
N GLY A 97 -9.91 9.37 -19.92
CA GLY A 97 -10.96 10.10 -20.62
C GLY A 97 -11.29 9.55 -22.01
N GLY A 98 -10.28 9.05 -22.74
CA GLY A 98 -10.49 8.39 -24.05
C GLY A 98 -11.36 7.15 -23.95
N ALA A 99 -11.08 6.27 -22.98
CA ALA A 99 -11.86 5.05 -22.75
C ALA A 99 -13.31 5.38 -22.28
N LYS A 100 -13.46 6.42 -21.43
CA LYS A 100 -14.80 6.88 -21.03
C LYS A 100 -15.61 7.36 -22.25
N ARG A 101 -15.03 8.19 -23.10
CA ARG A 101 -15.63 8.69 -24.35
C ARG A 101 -16.03 7.55 -25.28
N THR A 102 -15.12 6.60 -25.47
CA THR A 102 -15.36 5.44 -26.34
C THR A 102 -16.57 4.64 -25.86
N LEU A 103 -16.69 4.40 -24.56
CA LEU A 103 -17.83 3.67 -23.99
C LEU A 103 -19.14 4.44 -24.19
N ILE A 104 -19.17 5.72 -23.87
CA ILE A 104 -20.39 6.54 -24.00
C ILE A 104 -20.81 6.64 -25.46
N ARG A 105 -19.88 6.98 -26.36
CA ARG A 105 -20.14 7.08 -27.81
C ARG A 105 -20.62 5.77 -28.40
N ARG A 106 -20.09 4.64 -27.93
CA ARG A 106 -20.53 3.32 -28.35
C ARG A 106 -21.99 3.03 -27.98
N VAL A 107 -22.42 3.46 -26.78
CA VAL A 107 -23.82 3.30 -26.38
C VAL A 107 -24.71 4.25 -27.18
N LEU A 108 -24.33 5.49 -27.36
CA LEU A 108 -25.08 6.46 -28.16
C LEU A 108 -25.23 6.04 -29.63
N SER A 109 -24.24 5.34 -30.20
CA SER A 109 -24.26 4.85 -31.58
C SER A 109 -25.28 3.74 -31.86
N TRP A 110 -25.90 3.17 -30.82
CA TRP A 110 -27.01 2.19 -31.01
C TRP A 110 -28.34 2.87 -31.37
N SER A 111 -28.42 4.19 -31.17
CA SER A 111 -29.57 4.99 -31.56
C SER A 111 -29.47 5.43 -33.02
N PRO A 112 -30.59 5.41 -33.77
CA PRO A 112 -30.63 6.03 -35.11
C PRO A 112 -30.49 7.54 -35.04
N ARG A 113 -30.76 8.16 -33.89
CA ARG A 113 -30.57 9.59 -33.67
C ARG A 113 -29.14 9.88 -33.23
N VAL A 114 -28.45 10.70 -33.96
CA VAL A 114 -27.08 11.12 -33.62
C VAL A 114 -27.10 12.06 -32.41
N VAL A 115 -26.42 11.66 -31.35
CA VAL A 115 -26.23 12.47 -30.13
C VAL A 115 -24.74 12.64 -29.89
N ALA A 116 -24.28 13.89 -29.83
CA ALA A 116 -22.89 14.21 -29.49
C ALA A 116 -22.76 14.60 -28.02
N ILE A 117 -21.61 14.32 -27.41
CA ILE A 117 -21.26 14.84 -26.09
C ILE A 117 -20.86 16.32 -26.29
N PRO A 118 -21.53 17.30 -25.66
CA PRO A 118 -21.14 18.71 -25.75
C PRO A 118 -19.72 18.94 -25.20
N SER A 119 -19.01 19.93 -25.75
CA SER A 119 -17.62 20.25 -25.43
C SER A 119 -17.40 20.48 -23.93
N GLU A 120 -18.32 21.18 -23.27
CA GLU A 120 -18.27 21.43 -21.83
C GLU A 120 -18.51 20.16 -21.00
N ARG A 121 -19.20 19.14 -21.51
CA ARG A 121 -19.41 17.85 -20.90
C ARG A 121 -18.25 16.88 -21.20
N ASP A 122 -17.68 17.01 -22.40
CA ASP A 122 -16.55 16.20 -22.85
C ASP A 122 -15.29 16.47 -21.98
N ALA A 123 -15.01 17.75 -21.67
CA ALA A 123 -13.90 18.16 -20.83
C ALA A 123 -13.96 17.53 -19.42
N ALA A 124 -15.15 17.31 -18.86
CA ALA A 124 -15.33 16.71 -17.54
C ALA A 124 -14.88 15.25 -17.46
N LEU A 125 -14.79 14.55 -18.59
CA LEU A 125 -14.34 13.15 -18.62
C LEU A 125 -12.85 13.00 -18.31
N ASP A 126 -12.05 14.04 -18.46
CA ASP A 126 -10.63 14.06 -18.08
C ASP A 126 -10.41 14.56 -16.64
N ALA A 127 -11.42 15.17 -16.03
CA ALA A 127 -11.34 15.88 -14.77
C ALA A 127 -11.84 15.07 -13.54
N GLY A 128 -11.78 13.75 -13.58
CA GLY A 128 -12.21 12.90 -12.45
C GLY A 128 -11.42 13.17 -11.17
N LEU A 129 -12.01 12.90 -10.01
CA LEU A 129 -11.46 13.26 -8.70
C LEU A 129 -11.05 12.05 -7.85
N ALA A 130 -11.65 10.87 -8.07
CA ALA A 130 -11.40 9.68 -7.27
C ALA A 130 -10.73 8.59 -8.09
N ARG A 131 -9.64 8.03 -7.56
CA ARG A 131 -9.08 6.78 -8.07
C ARG A 131 -10.02 5.64 -7.73
N VAL A 132 -10.63 5.07 -8.75
CA VAL A 132 -11.56 3.95 -8.61
C VAL A 132 -10.81 2.65 -8.84
N GLY A 133 -11.01 1.67 -7.95
CA GLY A 133 -10.39 0.35 -8.10
C GLY A 133 -11.07 -0.51 -9.18
N THR A 134 -10.49 -1.68 -9.47
CA THR A 134 -11.02 -2.64 -10.45
C THR A 134 -12.46 -3.03 -10.15
N ALA A 135 -12.85 -3.12 -8.87
CA ALA A 135 -14.22 -3.40 -8.45
C ALA A 135 -15.24 -2.38 -9.00
N PHE A 136 -14.87 -1.12 -9.17
CA PHE A 136 -15.72 -0.10 -9.77
C PHE A 136 -16.07 -0.44 -11.22
N LEU A 137 -15.13 -0.98 -11.97
CA LEU A 137 -15.35 -1.40 -13.35
C LEU A 137 -16.04 -2.76 -13.44
N THR A 138 -15.68 -3.70 -12.58
CA THR A 138 -16.25 -5.07 -12.54
C THR A 138 -17.72 -5.06 -12.15
N TYR A 139 -18.09 -4.25 -11.14
CA TYR A 139 -19.46 -4.14 -10.67
C TYR A 139 -20.28 -3.03 -11.36
N ARG A 140 -19.81 -2.54 -12.52
CA ARG A 140 -20.49 -1.49 -13.30
C ARG A 140 -21.99 -1.72 -13.49
N PRO A 141 -22.50 -2.92 -13.84
CA PRO A 141 -23.93 -3.13 -13.98
C PRO A 141 -24.71 -2.76 -12.71
N PHE A 142 -24.24 -3.19 -11.55
CA PHE A 142 -24.87 -2.90 -10.25
C PHE A 142 -24.82 -1.43 -9.91
N GLN A 143 -23.74 -0.74 -10.29
CA GLN A 143 -23.59 0.68 -10.05
C GLN A 143 -24.51 1.52 -10.93
N LEU A 144 -24.66 1.13 -12.19
CA LEU A 144 -25.63 1.76 -13.08
C LEU A 144 -27.07 1.50 -12.62
N TRP A 145 -27.39 0.29 -12.14
CA TRP A 145 -28.68 0.01 -11.55
C TRP A 145 -28.99 0.93 -10.38
N PHE A 146 -28.06 1.04 -9.45
CA PHE A 146 -28.24 1.92 -8.30
C PHE A 146 -28.44 3.37 -8.71
N LEU A 147 -27.72 3.86 -9.71
CA LEU A 147 -27.88 5.22 -10.23
C LEU A 147 -29.28 5.41 -10.86
N ILE A 148 -29.76 4.43 -11.62
CA ILE A 148 -31.10 4.44 -12.20
C ILE A 148 -32.17 4.42 -11.08
N ASP A 149 -32.02 3.53 -10.10
CA ASP A 149 -32.96 3.42 -8.97
C ASP A 149 -33.00 4.70 -8.12
N PHE A 150 -31.82 5.30 -7.88
CA PHE A 150 -31.74 6.63 -7.25
C PHE A 150 -32.48 7.68 -8.04
N ALA A 151 -32.26 7.79 -9.35
CA ALA A 151 -32.93 8.76 -10.18
C ALA A 151 -34.46 8.53 -10.22
N ARG A 152 -34.89 7.28 -10.28
CA ARG A 152 -36.31 6.90 -10.20
C ARG A 152 -36.95 7.30 -8.86
N ALA A 153 -36.27 6.98 -7.75
CA ALA A 153 -36.75 7.38 -6.43
C ALA A 153 -36.84 8.89 -6.31
N TRP A 154 -35.81 9.60 -6.78
CA TRP A 154 -35.78 11.06 -6.83
C TRP A 154 -36.97 11.65 -7.58
N LYS A 155 -37.27 11.13 -8.78
CA LYS A 155 -38.42 11.58 -9.60
C LYS A 155 -39.79 11.21 -9.01
N GLY A 156 -39.82 10.37 -7.99
CA GLY A 156 -41.03 10.08 -7.23
C GLY A 156 -41.30 10.99 -6.04
N LEU A 157 -40.34 11.85 -5.70
CA LEU A 157 -40.48 12.80 -4.59
C LEU A 157 -41.21 14.08 -5.00
N PRO A 158 -41.98 14.70 -4.07
CA PRO A 158 -42.49 16.04 -4.28
C PRO A 158 -41.37 17.06 -4.51
N SER A 159 -41.58 18.08 -5.35
CA SER A 159 -40.58 19.10 -5.66
C SER A 159 -40.04 19.81 -4.41
N ALA A 160 -40.89 20.07 -3.42
CA ALA A 160 -40.48 20.70 -2.15
C ALA A 160 -39.50 19.80 -1.37
N GLU A 161 -39.70 18.49 -1.43
CA GLU A 161 -38.79 17.51 -0.80
C GLU A 161 -37.47 17.41 -1.54
N CYS A 162 -37.50 17.47 -2.88
CA CYS A 162 -36.26 17.54 -3.68
C CYS A 162 -35.43 18.77 -3.32
N GLU A 163 -36.05 19.93 -3.23
CA GLU A 163 -35.35 21.17 -2.83
C GLU A 163 -34.80 21.10 -1.40
N ARG A 164 -35.55 20.50 -0.47
CA ARG A 164 -35.08 20.26 0.90
C ARG A 164 -33.83 19.39 0.93
N LEU A 165 -33.83 18.32 0.14
CA LEU A 165 -32.70 17.37 0.06
C LEU A 165 -31.49 17.99 -0.63
N LEU A 166 -31.69 18.91 -1.58
CA LEU A 166 -30.59 19.68 -2.21
C LEU A 166 -30.03 20.76 -1.28
N ALA A 167 -30.82 21.23 -0.31
CA ALA A 167 -30.37 22.21 0.68
C ALA A 167 -29.72 21.56 1.91
N ASP A 168 -30.13 20.34 2.28
CA ASP A 168 -29.61 19.61 3.45
C ASP A 168 -28.82 18.35 3.02
N PRO A 169 -27.47 18.41 3.04
CA PRO A 169 -26.63 17.28 2.67
C PRO A 169 -26.86 16.03 3.51
N TRP A 170 -27.18 16.18 4.78
CA TRP A 170 -27.37 15.05 5.68
C TRP A 170 -28.70 14.37 5.49
N ALA A 171 -29.74 15.14 5.19
CA ALA A 171 -31.04 14.60 4.78
C ALA A 171 -30.91 13.85 3.43
N PHE A 172 -30.15 14.43 2.48
CA PHE A 172 -29.85 13.74 1.22
C PHE A 172 -29.13 12.42 1.45
N LYS A 173 -28.09 12.39 2.31
CA LYS A 173 -27.38 11.17 2.68
C LYS A 173 -28.34 10.14 3.27
N ALA A 174 -29.22 10.53 4.19
CA ALA A 174 -30.18 9.63 4.82
C ALA A 174 -31.11 8.99 3.78
N MET A 175 -31.66 9.78 2.87
CA MET A 175 -32.50 9.30 1.76
C MET A 175 -31.74 8.33 0.85
N LEU A 176 -30.52 8.69 0.44
CA LEU A 176 -29.69 7.88 -0.45
C LEU A 176 -29.31 6.54 0.20
N PHE A 177 -29.10 6.52 1.51
CA PHE A 177 -28.72 5.32 2.27
C PHE A 177 -29.91 4.41 2.61
N ALA A 178 -31.14 4.93 2.52
CA ALA A 178 -32.36 4.15 2.65
C ALA A 178 -32.67 3.33 1.38
N LEU A 179 -32.05 3.67 0.24
CA LEU A 179 -32.26 2.91 -1.00
C LEU A 179 -31.60 1.52 -0.92
N PRO A 180 -32.25 0.48 -1.47
CA PRO A 180 -31.65 -0.84 -1.59
C PRO A 180 -30.34 -0.81 -2.37
N ILE A 181 -29.34 -1.52 -1.89
CA ILE A 181 -28.03 -1.54 -2.53
C ILE A 181 -27.46 -2.95 -2.62
N SER A 182 -26.95 -3.31 -3.81
CA SER A 182 -26.21 -4.54 -4.04
C SER A 182 -24.95 -4.22 -4.85
N ARG A 183 -23.76 -4.44 -4.27
CA ARG A 183 -22.44 -4.25 -4.93
C ARG A 183 -22.18 -2.87 -5.55
N ALA A 184 -23.02 -1.87 -5.24
CA ALA A 184 -22.96 -0.51 -5.80
C ALA A 184 -22.47 0.55 -4.78
N TYR A 185 -21.75 0.11 -3.75
CA TYR A 185 -21.31 0.99 -2.66
C TYR A 185 -20.52 2.20 -3.17
N ALA A 186 -19.65 2.00 -4.15
CA ALA A 186 -18.82 3.08 -4.70
C ALA A 186 -19.69 4.14 -5.45
N GLN A 187 -20.73 3.73 -6.15
CA GLN A 187 -21.65 4.67 -6.83
C GLN A 187 -22.46 5.49 -5.83
N ARG A 188 -22.89 4.87 -4.72
CA ARG A 188 -23.59 5.58 -3.66
C ARG A 188 -22.71 6.66 -3.03
N GLU A 189 -21.45 6.31 -2.73
CA GLU A 189 -20.49 7.29 -2.19
C GLU A 189 -20.16 8.39 -3.22
N ALA A 190 -20.09 8.05 -4.52
CA ALA A 190 -19.88 9.03 -5.59
C ALA A 190 -21.03 10.04 -5.68
N LEU A 191 -22.28 9.60 -5.56
CA LEU A 191 -23.45 10.49 -5.60
C LEU A 191 -23.46 11.53 -4.47
N LEU A 192 -22.95 11.17 -3.28
CA LEU A 192 -22.80 12.14 -2.18
C LEU A 192 -21.96 13.34 -2.62
N HIS A 193 -20.81 13.08 -3.22
CA HIS A 193 -19.92 14.15 -3.67
C HIS A 193 -20.44 14.88 -4.92
N LEU A 194 -21.07 14.16 -5.86
CA LEU A 194 -21.66 14.76 -7.07
C LEU A 194 -22.77 15.77 -6.73
N VAL A 195 -23.59 15.46 -5.74
CA VAL A 195 -24.73 16.33 -5.38
C VAL A 195 -24.32 17.37 -4.32
N HIS A 196 -23.50 16.99 -3.35
CA HIS A 196 -23.08 17.88 -2.25
C HIS A 196 -21.54 17.92 -2.13
N PRO A 197 -20.83 18.45 -3.12
CA PRO A 197 -19.36 18.42 -3.16
C PRO A 197 -18.70 19.26 -2.04
N ASP A 198 -19.41 20.21 -1.46
CA ASP A 198 -18.89 21.04 -0.37
C ASP A 198 -18.94 20.34 1.00
N THR A 199 -19.69 19.24 1.09
CA THR A 199 -19.91 18.52 2.35
C THR A 199 -19.21 17.18 2.35
N PHE A 200 -19.32 16.39 1.30
CA PHE A 200 -18.78 15.05 1.23
C PHE A 200 -17.47 15.01 0.45
N GLU A 201 -16.53 14.19 0.91
CA GLU A 201 -15.25 13.99 0.23
C GLU A 201 -15.40 13.21 -1.09
N ALA A 202 -14.51 13.50 -2.05
CA ALA A 202 -14.41 12.75 -3.32
C ALA A 202 -13.77 11.36 -3.12
N ILE A 203 -14.28 10.60 -2.15
CA ILE A 203 -13.80 9.27 -1.79
C ILE A 203 -14.93 8.27 -1.97
N VAL A 204 -14.78 7.38 -2.94
CA VAL A 204 -15.83 6.41 -3.32
C VAL A 204 -15.75 5.08 -2.58
N SER A 205 -14.70 4.84 -1.82
CA SER A 205 -14.50 3.63 -1.02
C SER A 205 -14.80 3.91 0.45
N ARG A 206 -15.75 3.15 1.04
CA ARG A 206 -16.04 3.25 2.48
C ARG A 206 -14.86 2.83 3.36
N ALA A 207 -14.10 1.84 2.92
CA ALA A 207 -12.88 1.44 3.60
C ALA A 207 -11.85 2.57 3.59
N HIS A 208 -11.69 3.27 2.46
CA HIS A 208 -10.82 4.44 2.40
C HIS A 208 -11.33 5.58 3.28
N LYS A 209 -12.65 5.88 3.29
CA LYS A 209 -13.20 6.90 4.19
C LYS A 209 -12.88 6.60 5.66
N ARG A 210 -13.03 5.35 6.09
CA ARG A 210 -12.65 4.92 7.45
C ARG A 210 -11.16 5.09 7.70
N ARG A 211 -10.30 4.61 6.79
CA ARG A 211 -8.84 4.81 6.90
C ARG A 211 -8.46 6.29 7.06
N TYR A 212 -9.18 7.19 6.40
CA TYR A 212 -8.91 8.62 6.55
C TYR A 212 -9.38 9.16 7.89
N VAL A 213 -10.53 8.70 8.38
CA VAL A 213 -10.97 9.05 9.73
C VAL A 213 -9.97 8.51 10.76
N ASP A 214 -9.52 7.28 10.61
CA ASP A 214 -8.54 6.65 11.51
C ASP A 214 -7.18 7.38 11.41
N HIS A 215 -6.70 7.63 10.20
CA HIS A 215 -5.42 8.33 9.97
C HIS A 215 -5.41 9.77 10.51
N PHE A 216 -6.52 10.45 10.43
CA PHE A 216 -6.67 11.82 10.91
C PHE A 216 -7.52 11.90 12.19
N SER A 217 -7.59 10.84 12.97
CA SER A 217 -8.44 10.73 14.16
C SER A 217 -8.18 11.85 15.19
N THR A 218 -6.92 12.28 15.32
CA THR A 218 -6.52 13.40 16.17
C THR A 218 -7.14 14.74 15.77
N LEU A 219 -7.64 14.86 14.52
CA LEU A 219 -8.31 16.06 14.01
C LEU A 219 -9.84 16.01 14.20
N VAL A 220 -10.37 14.91 14.70
CA VAL A 220 -11.80 14.76 15.01
C VAL A 220 -12.03 15.21 16.44
N THR A 221 -12.59 16.40 16.60
CA THR A 221 -12.83 16.99 17.95
C THR A 221 -14.02 16.35 18.68
N THR A 222 -15.01 15.88 17.93
CA THR A 222 -16.21 15.24 18.47
C THR A 222 -16.57 14.05 17.58
N PRO A 223 -16.13 12.84 17.91
CA PRO A 223 -16.47 11.63 17.14
C PRO A 223 -17.99 11.45 17.11
N THR A 224 -18.53 11.35 15.90
CA THR A 224 -19.98 11.25 15.70
C THR A 224 -20.46 9.83 15.42
N GLY A 225 -19.54 8.91 15.12
CA GLY A 225 -19.85 7.56 14.64
C GLY A 225 -20.31 7.53 13.17
N ASP A 226 -20.46 8.69 12.54
CA ASP A 226 -20.73 8.82 11.10
C ASP A 226 -19.46 9.27 10.38
N VAL A 227 -18.90 8.37 9.57
CA VAL A 227 -17.63 8.57 8.86
C VAL A 227 -17.59 9.86 8.03
N ASP A 228 -18.69 10.26 7.40
CA ASP A 228 -18.72 11.48 6.60
C ASP A 228 -18.79 12.76 7.45
N ARG A 229 -19.40 12.68 8.63
CA ARG A 229 -19.39 13.80 9.60
C ARG A 229 -18.00 13.98 10.19
N ASP A 230 -17.34 12.87 10.51
CA ASP A 230 -15.98 12.90 11.03
C ASP A 230 -14.99 13.38 9.94
N LEU A 231 -15.14 12.91 8.70
CA LEU A 231 -14.38 13.44 7.55
C LEU A 231 -14.62 14.94 7.32
N LYS A 232 -15.81 15.44 7.58
CA LYS A 232 -16.09 16.89 7.47
C LYS A 232 -15.32 17.70 8.51
N GLN A 233 -15.16 17.17 9.74
CA GLN A 233 -14.33 17.79 10.75
C GLN A 233 -12.85 17.73 10.32
N ILE A 234 -12.38 16.58 9.87
CA ILE A 234 -11.03 16.40 9.35
C ILE A 234 -10.76 17.35 8.19
N ARG A 235 -11.67 17.46 7.22
CA ARG A 235 -11.53 18.41 6.10
C ARG A 235 -11.35 19.83 6.58
N THR A 236 -12.12 20.26 7.56
CA THR A 236 -12.00 21.61 8.11
C THR A 236 -10.61 21.86 8.72
N ALA A 237 -10.10 20.90 9.48
CA ALA A 237 -8.78 20.99 10.08
C ALA A 237 -7.65 20.89 9.04
N VAL A 238 -7.79 20.00 8.07
CA VAL A 238 -6.85 19.81 6.97
C VAL A 238 -6.79 21.02 6.04
N ASP A 239 -7.92 21.61 5.70
CA ASP A 239 -7.97 22.85 4.90
C ASP A 239 -7.23 24.00 5.58
N GLN A 240 -7.23 24.03 6.91
CA GLN A 240 -6.46 25.00 7.68
C GLN A 240 -4.95 24.73 7.62
N ARG A 241 -4.55 23.44 7.64
CA ARG A 241 -3.14 23.03 7.70
C ARG A 241 -2.46 22.99 6.33
N TYR A 242 -3.18 22.63 5.28
CA TYR A 242 -2.62 22.41 3.93
C TYR A 242 -3.22 23.32 2.87
N GLY A 243 -4.26 24.09 3.21
CA GLY A 243 -5.06 24.84 2.27
C GLY A 243 -6.19 24.02 1.61
N PRO A 244 -7.24 24.69 1.09
CA PRO A 244 -8.48 24.02 0.64
C PRO A 244 -8.39 23.34 -0.73
N ARG A 245 -7.19 23.12 -1.27
CA ARG A 245 -6.98 22.64 -2.65
C ARG A 245 -6.68 21.19 -2.78
N HIS A 246 -6.24 20.57 -1.70
CA HIS A 246 -5.65 19.26 -1.78
C HIS A 246 -6.64 18.17 -1.41
N SER A 247 -6.67 17.09 -2.19
CA SER A 247 -7.43 15.92 -1.80
C SER A 247 -6.79 15.26 -0.58
N LEU A 248 -7.57 14.57 0.24
CA LEU A 248 -7.02 13.80 1.36
C LEU A 248 -6.03 12.72 0.88
N TYR A 249 -6.20 12.20 -0.35
CA TYR A 249 -5.26 11.28 -0.96
C TYR A 249 -3.85 11.87 -1.11
N THR A 250 -3.76 13.10 -1.66
CA THR A 250 -2.46 13.76 -1.89
C THR A 250 -1.77 14.14 -0.59
N ILE A 251 -2.54 14.45 0.45
CA ILE A 251 -2.02 14.80 1.78
C ILE A 251 -1.47 13.56 2.47
N ARG A 252 -2.25 12.48 2.52
CA ARG A 252 -1.81 11.21 3.10
C ARG A 252 -0.56 10.66 2.42
N ASP A 253 -0.49 10.75 1.09
CA ASP A 253 0.63 10.23 0.31
C ASP A 253 1.89 11.11 0.40
N GLY A 254 1.90 12.13 1.27
CA GLY A 254 3.05 13.03 1.44
C GLY A 254 3.38 13.88 0.22
N LYS A 255 2.49 13.93 -0.78
CA LYS A 255 2.68 14.71 -2.02
C LYS A 255 2.43 16.20 -1.84
N VAL A 256 1.95 16.57 -0.67
CA VAL A 256 1.69 17.96 -0.28
C VAL A 256 2.31 18.15 1.09
N SER A 257 3.31 18.97 1.17
CA SER A 257 3.83 19.41 2.45
C SER A 257 2.75 20.20 3.19
N PRO A 258 2.62 20.04 4.51
CA PRO A 258 1.87 20.99 5.31
C PRO A 258 2.34 22.39 4.94
N LEU A 259 1.43 23.34 4.93
CA LEU A 259 1.83 24.75 4.92
C LEU A 259 2.83 24.89 6.06
N PRO A 260 4.02 25.43 5.80
CA PRO A 260 5.10 25.37 6.78
C PRO A 260 4.56 25.77 8.14
N PRO A 261 4.83 25.00 9.20
CA PRO A 261 4.58 25.47 10.53
C PRO A 261 5.28 26.80 10.64
N ALA A 262 4.76 27.66 11.47
CA ALA A 262 5.32 28.96 11.73
C ALA A 262 6.84 28.90 11.78
N GLY A 263 7.47 29.12 10.63
CA GLY A 263 8.91 29.29 10.53
C GLY A 263 9.29 30.64 11.14
N PRO A 264 10.56 31.03 11.07
CA PRO A 264 10.97 32.36 11.50
C PRO A 264 10.03 33.37 10.89
N LEU A 265 9.62 34.34 11.68
CA LEU A 265 8.70 35.39 11.24
C LEU A 265 9.18 36.04 9.97
N PRO A 266 8.24 36.41 9.12
CA PRO A 266 8.53 37.16 7.93
C PRO A 266 9.36 38.44 8.29
N ARG A 267 10.49 38.60 7.62
CA ARG A 267 11.39 39.74 7.83
C ARG A 267 11.80 40.42 6.54
N SER A 268 11.51 39.84 5.39
CA SER A 268 11.93 40.34 4.08
C SER A 268 11.41 41.76 3.78
N LEU A 269 10.26 42.14 4.36
CA LEU A 269 9.70 43.50 4.29
C LEU A 269 9.70 44.23 5.64
N GLY A 270 10.52 43.78 6.58
CA GLY A 270 10.59 44.34 7.92
C GLY A 270 9.71 43.61 8.93
N THR A 271 9.50 44.23 10.10
CA THR A 271 8.80 43.63 11.26
C THR A 271 7.32 43.93 11.33
N ALA A 272 6.79 44.81 10.47
CA ALA A 272 5.38 45.14 10.40
C ALA A 272 4.65 44.30 9.38
N LEU A 273 3.36 44.03 9.61
CA LEU A 273 2.50 43.25 8.70
C LEU A 273 2.04 44.05 7.49
N THR A 274 1.76 45.31 7.68
CA THR A 274 1.21 46.23 6.64
C THR A 274 1.96 46.20 5.31
N PRO A 275 3.32 46.15 5.25
CA PRO A 275 4.08 46.02 4.00
C PRO A 275 3.72 44.79 3.17
N TYR A 276 3.57 43.64 3.82
CA TYR A 276 3.23 42.38 3.14
C TYR A 276 1.82 42.42 2.56
N VAL A 277 0.86 42.98 3.34
CA VAL A 277 -0.54 43.15 2.90
C VAL A 277 -0.60 44.08 1.71
N ARG A 278 0.13 45.19 1.77
CA ARG A 278 0.15 46.18 0.67
C ARG A 278 0.73 45.60 -0.61
N LEU A 279 1.84 44.83 -0.50
CA LEU A 279 2.43 44.17 -1.67
C LEU A 279 1.42 43.22 -2.32
N VAL A 280 0.81 42.35 -1.52
CA VAL A 280 -0.14 41.36 -2.05
C VAL A 280 -1.40 42.00 -2.64
N ALA A 281 -1.81 43.15 -2.16
CA ALA A 281 -2.92 43.92 -2.75
C ALA A 281 -2.62 44.35 -4.20
N HIS A 282 -1.34 44.47 -4.58
CA HIS A 282 -0.91 44.84 -5.94
C HIS A 282 -0.71 43.63 -6.87
N LEU A 283 -0.86 42.38 -6.35
CA LEU A 283 -0.76 41.18 -7.15
C LEU A 283 -2.12 40.87 -7.80
N ASP A 284 -2.35 41.39 -8.98
CA ASP A 284 -3.60 41.29 -9.72
C ASP A 284 -3.55 40.29 -10.89
N ALA A 285 -2.35 39.86 -11.33
CA ALA A 285 -2.20 38.89 -12.39
C ALA A 285 -2.50 37.45 -11.91
N PRO A 286 -2.85 36.56 -12.83
CA PRO A 286 -3.18 35.17 -12.48
C PRO A 286 -1.98 34.34 -11.94
N SER A 287 -0.74 34.74 -12.24
CA SER A 287 0.48 34.11 -11.74
C SER A 287 1.66 35.05 -11.72
N TYR A 288 2.60 34.81 -10.83
CA TYR A 288 3.84 35.52 -10.67
C TYR A 288 5.00 34.58 -10.39
N THR A 289 6.18 34.89 -10.93
CA THR A 289 7.45 34.32 -10.45
C THR A 289 7.97 35.12 -9.25
N PRO A 290 8.90 34.56 -8.43
CA PRO A 290 9.50 35.31 -7.31
C PRO A 290 10.06 36.68 -7.73
N ALA A 291 10.75 36.77 -8.85
CA ALA A 291 11.32 38.01 -9.38
C ALA A 291 10.21 39.04 -9.74
N GLN A 292 9.12 38.59 -10.34
CA GLN A 292 7.98 39.45 -10.66
C GLN A 292 7.27 39.98 -9.40
N ILE A 293 7.22 39.20 -8.32
CA ILE A 293 6.65 39.65 -7.04
C ILE A 293 7.50 40.79 -6.48
N VAL A 294 8.83 40.66 -6.54
CA VAL A 294 9.77 41.73 -6.11
C VAL A 294 9.65 42.96 -7.00
N GLU A 295 9.40 42.80 -8.30
CA GLU A 295 9.17 43.93 -9.20
C GLU A 295 7.92 44.73 -8.77
N GLN A 296 6.85 44.07 -8.33
CA GLN A 296 5.66 44.74 -7.81
C GLN A 296 5.93 45.54 -6.55
N PHE A 297 6.94 45.19 -5.76
CA PHE A 297 7.36 45.95 -4.59
C PHE A 297 7.76 47.38 -4.96
N GLY A 298 8.43 47.60 -6.08
CA GLY A 298 8.78 48.94 -6.59
C GLY A 298 7.58 49.81 -6.99
N ARG A 299 6.40 49.23 -7.16
CA ARG A 299 5.17 49.92 -7.55
C ARG A 299 4.30 50.33 -6.39
N ILE A 300 4.64 49.95 -5.16
CA ILE A 300 3.87 50.25 -3.96
C ILE A 300 4.01 51.76 -3.61
N SER A 301 2.90 52.45 -3.51
CA SER A 301 2.83 53.90 -3.16
C SER A 301 1.97 54.10 -1.91
N PRO A 302 2.41 54.83 -0.89
CA PRO A 302 3.78 55.35 -0.70
C PRO A 302 4.79 54.18 -0.49
N PRO A 303 6.08 54.42 -0.79
CA PRO A 303 7.13 53.42 -0.59
C PRO A 303 7.15 52.86 0.85
N ILE A 304 7.60 51.63 1.02
CA ILE A 304 7.76 51.02 2.34
C ILE A 304 8.98 51.65 2.99
N ALA A 305 8.79 52.38 4.10
CA ALA A 305 9.87 53.03 4.85
C ALA A 305 10.90 52.02 5.36
N ASN A 306 12.16 52.43 5.33
CA ASN A 306 13.31 51.68 5.85
C ASN A 306 13.76 50.45 5.09
N LEU A 307 13.33 50.18 3.85
CA LEU A 307 13.93 49.19 2.97
C LEU A 307 14.86 49.90 1.96
N ALA A 308 16.17 49.74 2.18
CA ALA A 308 17.21 50.37 1.35
C ALA A 308 17.47 49.62 0.03
N ALA A 309 17.01 48.38 -0.09
CA ALA A 309 17.17 47.54 -1.27
C ALA A 309 15.96 46.61 -1.44
N PRO A 310 15.64 46.16 -2.68
CA PRO A 310 14.63 45.15 -2.89
C PRO A 310 14.95 43.87 -2.08
N PRO A 311 13.91 43.22 -1.51
CA PRO A 311 14.09 41.97 -0.76
C PRO A 311 14.59 40.85 -1.66
N ASP A 312 15.23 39.84 -1.09
CA ASP A 312 15.53 38.59 -1.78
C ASP A 312 14.24 37.91 -2.22
N PRO A 313 14.10 37.53 -3.51
CA PRO A 313 12.86 37.00 -4.04
C PRO A 313 12.37 35.72 -3.35
N GLU A 314 13.28 34.79 -3.05
CA GLU A 314 12.95 33.53 -2.41
C GLU A 314 12.55 33.73 -0.94
N ALA A 315 13.25 34.59 -0.23
CA ALA A 315 12.90 34.95 1.15
C ALA A 315 11.53 35.63 1.22
N LEU A 316 11.24 36.55 0.30
CA LEU A 316 9.95 37.22 0.23
C LEU A 316 8.80 36.27 -0.06
N VAL A 317 8.97 35.39 -1.05
CA VAL A 317 7.98 34.36 -1.37
C VAL A 317 7.79 33.43 -0.18
N GLY A 318 8.87 33.01 0.47
CA GLY A 318 8.80 32.18 1.68
C GLY A 318 7.99 32.85 2.79
N ASP A 319 8.17 34.14 2.99
CA ASP A 319 7.42 34.92 3.98
C ASP A 319 5.93 35.05 3.60
N LEU A 320 5.64 35.35 2.33
CA LEU A 320 4.26 35.49 1.86
C LEU A 320 3.51 34.15 1.88
N LEU A 321 4.19 33.02 1.63
CA LEU A 321 3.63 31.68 1.81
C LEU A 321 3.34 31.36 3.27
N ARG A 322 4.25 31.72 4.18
CA ARG A 322 4.07 31.56 5.63
C ARG A 322 2.88 32.36 6.13
N LEU A 323 2.73 33.58 5.66
CA LEU A 323 1.59 34.44 5.94
C LEU A 323 0.30 33.98 5.21
N ARG A 324 0.38 32.97 4.35
CA ARG A 324 -0.72 32.47 3.49
C ARG A 324 -1.34 33.56 2.59
N LEU A 325 -0.52 34.46 2.16
CA LEU A 325 -0.91 35.51 1.25
C LEU A 325 -0.72 35.11 -0.22
N LEU A 326 0.13 34.10 -0.45
CA LEU A 326 0.35 33.45 -1.75
C LEU A 326 0.02 31.97 -1.69
N GLU A 327 -0.15 31.40 -2.86
CA GLU A 327 -0.27 29.97 -3.08
C GLU A 327 0.54 29.56 -4.31
N PRO A 328 1.25 28.40 -4.23
CA PRO A 328 2.00 27.88 -5.35
C PRO A 328 1.02 27.35 -6.41
N LEU A 329 1.29 27.66 -7.69
CA LEU A 329 0.52 27.19 -8.83
C LEU A 329 1.17 25.98 -9.51
N THR A 330 2.49 26.00 -9.64
CA THR A 330 3.26 24.97 -10.33
C THR A 330 4.44 24.54 -9.50
N PRO A 331 4.96 23.32 -9.68
CA PRO A 331 6.24 22.89 -9.10
C PRO A 331 7.41 23.77 -9.53
N ASP A 332 7.29 24.45 -10.67
CA ASP A 332 8.33 25.30 -11.28
C ASP A 332 8.46 26.69 -10.62
N GLY A 333 7.76 26.91 -9.51
CA GLY A 333 7.92 28.12 -8.73
C GLY A 333 7.14 29.33 -9.23
N THR A 334 5.95 29.14 -9.79
CA THR A 334 4.99 30.23 -10.01
C THR A 334 3.95 30.28 -8.90
N TYR A 335 3.54 31.48 -8.53
CA TYR A 335 2.67 31.77 -7.40
C TYR A 335 1.55 32.70 -7.81
N ARG A 336 0.46 32.65 -7.06
CA ARG A 336 -0.63 33.63 -7.20
C ARG A 336 -1.10 34.12 -5.84
N ARG A 337 -1.75 35.27 -5.84
CA ARG A 337 -2.45 35.77 -4.67
C ARG A 337 -3.55 34.80 -4.25
N TRP A 338 -3.65 34.52 -2.97
CA TRP A 338 -4.71 33.66 -2.48
C TRP A 338 -6.10 34.29 -2.70
N ALA A 339 -7.05 33.53 -3.24
CA ALA A 339 -8.35 34.04 -3.70
C ALA A 339 -9.25 34.61 -2.59
N HIS A 340 -9.00 34.29 -1.32
CA HIS A 340 -9.80 34.69 -0.17
C HIS A 340 -9.10 35.70 0.75
N LEU A 341 -8.32 36.58 0.18
CA LEU A 341 -7.38 37.44 0.86
C LEU A 341 -8.00 38.36 1.92
N HIS A 342 -9.13 39.02 1.65
CA HIS A 342 -9.70 40.06 2.51
C HIS A 342 -10.18 39.52 3.88
N SER A 343 -10.77 38.35 3.92
CA SER A 343 -11.19 37.73 5.21
C SER A 343 -10.11 36.90 5.86
N ALA A 344 -9.05 36.56 5.13
CA ALA A 344 -7.99 35.69 5.59
C ALA A 344 -6.87 36.47 6.29
N ILE A 345 -6.60 37.72 5.91
CA ILE A 345 -5.50 38.50 6.49
C ILE A 345 -5.76 38.81 7.96
N GLU A 346 -6.92 39.40 8.27
CA GLU A 346 -7.28 39.71 9.65
C GLU A 346 -7.35 38.43 10.49
N ARG A 347 -7.97 37.37 9.99
CA ARG A 347 -8.07 36.10 10.69
C ARG A 347 -6.72 35.39 10.86
N GLN A 348 -5.80 35.52 9.92
CA GLN A 348 -4.48 34.88 10.01
C GLN A 348 -3.56 35.57 11.02
N VAL A 349 -3.58 36.91 11.06
CA VAL A 349 -2.85 37.67 12.07
C VAL A 349 -3.39 37.35 13.46
N LEU A 350 -4.71 37.29 13.59
CA LEU A 350 -5.40 36.94 14.83
C LEU A 350 -5.12 35.49 15.24
N ARG A 351 -5.05 34.56 14.28
CA ARG A 351 -4.67 33.15 14.53
C ARG A 351 -3.23 33.02 15.02
N TYR A 352 -2.31 33.74 14.41
CA TYR A 352 -0.92 33.74 14.87
C TYR A 352 -0.79 34.31 16.27
N ALA A 353 -1.50 35.37 16.56
CA ALA A 353 -1.50 36.00 17.86
C ALA A 353 -2.09 35.09 18.95
N ALA A 354 -3.24 34.48 18.67
CA ALA A 354 -3.89 33.55 19.60
C ALA A 354 -3.02 32.31 19.89
N LEU A 355 -2.36 31.77 18.83
CA LEU A 355 -1.65 30.53 18.92
C LEU A 355 -0.29 30.59 19.62
N THR A 356 0.37 31.75 19.61
CA THR A 356 1.78 31.82 20.05
C THR A 356 2.03 32.59 21.30
N LEU A 357 1.20 33.55 21.66
CA LEU A 357 1.48 34.47 22.77
C LEU A 357 0.34 34.66 23.75
N LEU A 358 -0.89 34.48 23.36
CA LEU A 358 -2.01 34.85 24.22
C LEU A 358 -2.31 33.84 25.30
N VAL A 359 -2.02 32.59 25.07
CA VAL A 359 -2.17 31.51 26.06
C VAL A 359 -1.16 31.63 27.18
N PRO A 360 0.13 31.93 26.93
CA PRO A 360 1.10 32.18 27.99
C PRO A 360 0.92 33.55 28.68
N LEU A 361 0.39 34.57 27.98
CA LEU A 361 0.30 35.92 28.54
C LEU A 361 -0.81 36.07 29.60
N GLY A 362 -1.90 35.29 29.50
CA GLY A 362 -3.00 35.46 30.44
C GLY A 362 -3.40 36.93 30.60
N ASP A 363 -3.86 37.32 31.79
CA ASP A 363 -4.26 38.68 32.13
C ASP A 363 -3.11 39.57 32.68
N GLY A 364 -1.88 39.02 32.72
CA GLY A 364 -0.73 39.69 33.28
C GLY A 364 0.02 40.59 32.30
N SER A 365 0.96 41.39 32.82
CA SER A 365 1.96 42.10 32.04
C SER A 365 3.31 41.42 32.16
N HIS A 366 4.00 41.21 31.05
CA HIS A 366 5.20 40.40 30.96
C HIS A 366 6.37 41.17 30.35
N GLU A 367 7.57 40.87 30.86
CA GLU A 367 8.82 41.30 30.23
C GLU A 367 9.15 40.38 29.04
N LEU A 368 9.86 40.89 28.02
CA LEU A 368 10.24 40.15 26.84
C LEU A 368 11.02 38.84 27.16
N PRO A 369 11.98 38.81 28.11
CA PRO A 369 12.63 37.55 28.49
C PRO A 369 11.67 36.52 29.08
N ALA A 370 10.67 36.94 29.87
CA ALA A 370 9.68 36.03 30.44
C ALA A 370 8.76 35.44 29.39
N LEU A 371 8.51 36.17 28.30
CA LEU A 371 7.73 35.68 27.15
C LEU A 371 8.52 34.68 26.29
N ARG A 372 9.85 34.68 26.36
CA ARG A 372 10.73 33.72 25.72
C ARG A 372 10.90 32.44 26.55
N ALA A 373 10.89 32.56 27.88
CA ALA A 373 11.20 31.49 28.81
C ALA A 373 10.38 30.20 28.62
N PRO A 374 9.08 30.23 28.31
CA PRO A 374 8.31 29.03 28.01
C PRO A 374 8.82 28.23 26.81
N PHE A 375 9.59 28.85 25.95
CA PHE A 375 10.10 28.26 24.71
C PHE A 375 11.58 27.87 24.80
N ASP A 376 12.36 28.52 25.68
CA ASP A 376 13.81 28.34 25.83
C ASP A 376 14.20 27.01 26.52
N GLY A 377 13.27 26.38 27.25
CA GLY A 377 13.53 25.10 27.93
C GLY A 377 12.99 23.86 27.19
N ASP A 378 12.31 24.05 26.08
CA ASP A 378 11.67 22.99 25.31
C ASP A 378 12.41 22.83 23.98
N PRO A 379 13.01 21.64 23.69
CA PRO A 379 13.64 21.39 22.38
C PRO A 379 12.65 21.38 21.19
N HIS A 380 11.44 21.86 21.38
CA HIS A 380 10.41 22.00 20.37
C HIS A 380 10.78 23.03 19.31
N PRO A 381 10.33 22.88 18.03
CA PRO A 381 10.52 23.90 16.98
C PRO A 381 9.97 25.29 17.36
N ALA A 382 9.04 25.37 18.31
CA ALA A 382 8.65 26.63 18.93
C ALA A 382 9.77 27.27 19.77
N ALA A 383 10.77 26.51 20.22
CA ALA A 383 12.00 27.07 20.81
C ALA A 383 12.84 27.83 19.78
N ALA A 384 12.65 27.59 18.51
CA ALA A 384 13.18 28.43 17.43
C ALA A 384 12.40 29.75 17.26
N TRP A 385 11.53 30.12 18.21
CA TRP A 385 10.85 31.41 18.26
C TRP A 385 11.57 32.43 19.19
N PRO A 386 12.79 32.79 18.87
CA PRO A 386 13.44 33.91 19.56
C PRO A 386 12.82 35.25 19.09
N TYR A 387 11.56 35.25 18.65
CA TYR A 387 10.96 36.36 17.89
C TYR A 387 9.78 37.02 18.63
N ALA A 388 9.65 36.82 19.92
CA ALA A 388 8.69 37.61 20.69
C ALA A 388 8.85 39.10 20.43
N ASP A 389 10.09 39.57 20.24
CA ASP A 389 10.44 40.93 19.90
C ASP A 389 9.94 41.41 18.51
N VAL A 390 9.64 40.49 17.61
CA VAL A 390 9.08 40.79 16.28
C VAL A 390 7.57 40.56 16.23
N LEU A 391 7.08 39.54 16.92
CA LEU A 391 5.66 39.22 16.99
C LEU A 391 4.85 40.26 17.77
N LEU A 392 5.38 40.71 18.91
CA LEU A 392 4.67 41.62 19.77
C LEU A 392 4.32 42.96 19.08
N PRO A 393 5.20 43.59 18.28
CA PRO A 393 4.81 44.72 17.44
C PRO A 393 3.66 44.40 16.46
N TRP A 394 3.65 43.22 15.88
CA TRP A 394 2.57 42.82 14.96
C TRP A 394 1.24 42.65 15.69
N TYR A 395 1.26 42.12 16.91
CA TYR A 395 0.08 41.96 17.72
C TYR A 395 -0.41 43.31 18.26
N ALA A 396 0.52 44.24 18.52
CA ALA A 396 0.17 45.61 18.88
C ALA A 396 -0.51 46.34 17.69
N GLU A 397 0.04 46.17 16.48
CA GLU A 397 -0.57 46.70 15.26
C GLU A 397 -1.97 46.13 15.00
N ALA A 398 -2.18 44.83 15.33
CA ALA A 398 -3.49 44.16 15.27
C ALA A 398 -4.40 44.49 16.47
N GLY A 399 -3.94 45.28 17.46
CA GLY A 399 -4.73 45.69 18.62
C GLY A 399 -4.95 44.57 19.67
N LEU A 400 -4.11 43.55 19.68
CA LEU A 400 -4.25 42.38 20.56
C LEU A 400 -3.43 42.45 21.81
N VAL A 401 -2.31 43.14 21.76
CA VAL A 401 -1.41 43.46 22.88
C VAL A 401 -1.06 44.95 22.86
N ARG A 402 -0.61 45.45 23.99
CA ARG A 402 0.01 46.78 24.05
C ARG A 402 1.31 46.72 24.81
N GLN A 403 2.27 47.52 24.43
CA GLN A 403 3.43 47.80 25.24
C GLN A 403 3.10 48.91 26.24
N ARG A 404 3.41 48.69 27.52
CA ARG A 404 3.27 49.68 28.56
C ARG A 404 4.45 50.62 28.60
N ASP A 405 4.31 51.72 29.31
CA ASP A 405 5.40 52.72 29.49
C ASP A 405 6.60 52.16 30.21
N ASP A 406 6.42 51.06 30.98
CA ASP A 406 7.47 50.33 31.66
C ASP A 406 8.18 49.30 30.75
N GLY A 407 7.84 49.23 29.46
CA GLY A 407 8.43 48.33 28.50
C GLY A 407 7.82 46.92 28.49
N ARG A 408 6.92 46.59 29.41
CA ARG A 408 6.24 45.29 29.50
C ARG A 408 5.11 45.20 28.47
N TRP A 409 4.85 43.98 28.05
CA TRP A 409 3.76 43.67 27.13
C TRP A 409 2.53 43.13 27.85
N GLN A 410 1.37 43.65 27.53
CA GLN A 410 0.09 43.27 28.11
C GLN A 410 -0.88 42.87 27.01
N ALA A 411 -1.51 41.71 27.21
CA ALA A 411 -2.62 41.27 26.38
C ALA A 411 -3.85 42.18 26.60
N LEU A 412 -4.63 42.39 25.55
CA LEU A 412 -5.85 43.21 25.63
C LEU A 412 -7.06 42.27 25.71
N PRO A 413 -7.60 41.98 26.91
CA PRO A 413 -8.66 41.00 27.09
C PRO A 413 -9.90 41.25 26.25
N ASP A 414 -10.26 42.51 26.04
CA ASP A 414 -11.44 42.90 25.31
C ASP A 414 -11.33 42.69 23.79
N ALA A 415 -10.10 42.74 23.26
CA ALA A 415 -9.81 42.38 21.87
C ALA A 415 -9.72 40.84 21.68
N LEU A 416 -9.42 40.13 22.77
CA LEU A 416 -9.24 38.69 22.76
C LEU A 416 -10.55 37.92 22.98
N ARG A 417 -11.50 38.48 23.74
CA ARG A 417 -12.79 37.83 24.02
C ARG A 417 -13.59 37.51 22.77
N PRO A 418 -13.73 38.39 21.77
CA PRO A 418 -14.39 38.06 20.52
C PRO A 418 -13.70 36.90 19.78
N LEU A 419 -12.37 36.83 19.85
CA LEU A 419 -11.57 35.80 19.22
C LEU A 419 -11.70 34.44 19.93
N ALA A 420 -11.78 34.45 21.27
CA ALA A 420 -12.02 33.27 22.08
C ALA A 420 -13.46 32.73 21.93
N ALA A 421 -14.42 33.64 21.62
CA ALA A 421 -15.82 33.29 21.38
C ALA A 421 -16.06 32.73 19.96
N GLU A 422 -15.21 33.07 18.98
CA GLU A 422 -15.29 32.47 17.65
C GLU A 422 -14.83 31.02 17.68
N ASN A 423 -15.70 30.10 17.25
CA ASN A 423 -15.39 28.67 17.12
C ASN A 423 -14.10 28.37 16.34
N ASP A 424 -13.62 29.30 15.54
CA ASP A 424 -12.38 29.19 14.76
C ASP A 424 -11.12 29.40 15.60
N CYS A 425 -11.15 30.23 16.66
CA CYS A 425 -10.00 30.44 17.54
C CYS A 425 -9.82 29.28 18.53
N ALA A 426 -10.89 28.75 19.07
CA ALA A 426 -10.84 27.55 19.90
C ALA A 426 -10.33 26.34 19.10
N ARG A 427 -10.72 26.26 17.83
CA ARG A 427 -10.26 25.21 16.90
C ARG A 427 -8.79 25.38 16.53
N ALA A 428 -8.36 26.59 16.25
CA ALA A 428 -6.95 26.89 15.97
C ALA A 428 -6.06 26.63 17.19
N LEU A 429 -6.55 26.97 18.40
CA LEU A 429 -5.87 26.67 19.65
C LEU A 429 -5.79 25.16 19.90
N ASN A 430 -6.89 24.43 19.71
CA ASN A 430 -6.92 22.98 19.87
C ASN A 430 -6.01 22.29 18.83
N THR A 431 -5.94 22.81 17.60
CA THR A 431 -5.02 22.32 16.58
C THR A 431 -3.56 22.56 16.98
N PHE A 432 -3.25 23.71 17.55
CA PHE A 432 -1.90 24.03 18.05
C PHE A 432 -1.55 23.25 19.30
N LEU A 433 -2.47 23.08 20.24
CA LEU A 433 -2.28 22.23 21.41
C LEU A 433 -2.13 20.76 20.99
N GLY A 434 -2.87 20.30 19.99
CA GLY A 434 -2.68 19.01 19.34
C GLY A 434 -1.27 18.91 18.74
N TYR A 435 -0.83 19.93 18.05
CA TYR A 435 0.52 20.03 17.48
C TYR A 435 1.62 20.00 18.55
N LEU A 436 1.45 20.73 19.64
CA LEU A 436 2.35 20.68 20.79
C LEU A 436 2.32 19.32 21.50
N THR A 437 1.15 18.71 21.58
CA THR A 437 0.98 17.38 22.16
C THR A 437 1.60 16.31 21.29
N GLU A 438 1.41 16.37 19.97
CA GLU A 438 2.06 15.49 18.99
C GLU A 438 3.58 15.67 18.99
N ALA A 439 4.04 16.90 19.02
CA ALA A 439 5.48 17.19 19.07
C ALA A 439 6.10 16.77 20.40
N ARG A 440 5.41 16.95 21.52
CA ARG A 440 5.82 16.43 22.85
C ARG A 440 5.77 14.91 22.89
N ALA A 441 4.76 14.27 22.29
CA ALA A 441 4.70 12.83 22.13
C ALA A 441 5.83 12.30 21.23
N GLY A 442 6.17 13.02 20.17
CA GLY A 442 7.34 12.74 19.33
C GLY A 442 8.68 12.88 20.07
N GLN A 443 8.76 13.77 21.06
CA GLN A 443 9.95 13.94 21.93
C GLN A 443 9.95 12.94 23.10
N ALA A 444 8.79 12.57 23.60
CA ALA A 444 8.66 11.55 24.64
C ALA A 444 9.05 10.15 24.16
N GLY A 445 9.33 10.00 22.88
CA GLY A 445 9.55 8.70 22.23
C GLY A 445 8.23 7.98 21.98
N LEU A 446 8.33 6.90 21.23
CA LEU A 446 7.20 5.98 21.04
C LEU A 446 6.73 5.47 22.41
N PRO A 447 5.42 5.26 22.63
CA PRO A 447 4.92 4.79 23.93
C PRO A 447 5.67 3.52 24.36
N PRO A 448 5.96 3.36 25.63
CA PRO A 448 6.70 2.19 26.11
C PRO A 448 5.96 0.91 25.70
N LEU A 449 6.74 -0.12 25.35
CA LEU A 449 6.17 -1.41 25.01
C LEU A 449 5.63 -2.07 26.26
N THR A 450 4.40 -2.50 26.20
CA THR A 450 3.74 -3.33 27.20
C THR A 450 3.93 -4.81 26.86
N ASP A 451 3.81 -5.68 27.87
CA ASP A 451 3.87 -7.13 27.64
C ASP A 451 2.48 -7.69 27.33
N ASP A 452 1.87 -7.14 26.29
CA ASP A 452 0.55 -7.56 25.84
C ASP A 452 0.62 -8.70 24.82
N ALA A 453 -0.49 -9.42 24.69
CA ALA A 453 -0.64 -10.40 23.64
C ALA A 453 -0.56 -9.73 22.26
N LEU A 454 -0.16 -10.52 21.26
CA LEU A 454 -0.10 -10.04 19.87
C LEU A 454 -1.48 -9.52 19.43
N PRO A 455 -1.61 -8.23 19.11
CA PRO A 455 -2.91 -7.66 18.80
C PRO A 455 -3.46 -8.18 17.46
N ALA A 456 -4.76 -8.38 17.43
CA ALA A 456 -5.47 -8.57 16.18
C ALA A 456 -5.53 -7.23 15.43
N LEU A 457 -5.22 -7.27 14.15
CA LEU A 457 -5.25 -6.10 13.28
C LEU A 457 -6.68 -5.85 12.77
N ASP A 458 -7.02 -4.59 12.58
CA ASP A 458 -8.22 -4.23 11.83
C ASP A 458 -8.16 -4.87 10.43
N PRO A 459 -9.27 -5.43 9.92
CA PRO A 459 -9.29 -6.08 8.60
C PRO A 459 -8.74 -5.21 7.47
N SER A 460 -8.94 -3.90 7.51
CA SER A 460 -8.44 -2.99 6.49
C SER A 460 -6.92 -2.81 6.56
N VAL A 461 -6.38 -2.73 7.77
CA VAL A 461 -4.92 -2.69 8.01
C VAL A 461 -4.28 -4.01 7.61
N LEU A 462 -4.93 -5.13 7.97
CA LEU A 462 -4.45 -6.45 7.58
C LEU A 462 -4.38 -6.61 6.05
N ASP A 463 -5.40 -6.16 5.32
CA ASP A 463 -5.42 -6.22 3.86
C ASP A 463 -4.32 -5.36 3.23
N GLU A 464 -4.05 -4.19 3.78
CA GLU A 464 -2.94 -3.33 3.33
C GLU A 464 -1.56 -3.98 3.58
N ARG A 465 -1.37 -4.57 4.77
CA ARG A 465 -0.12 -5.26 5.11
C ARG A 465 0.09 -6.52 4.28
N ILE A 466 -0.98 -7.27 4.00
CA ILE A 466 -0.91 -8.42 3.10
C ILE A 466 -0.50 -7.97 1.70
N ALA A 467 -1.07 -6.88 1.19
CA ALA A 467 -0.69 -6.32 -0.10
C ALA A 467 0.79 -5.91 -0.14
N GLU A 468 1.31 -5.32 0.94
CA GLU A 468 2.73 -4.99 1.06
C GLU A 468 3.61 -6.24 0.97
N ILE A 469 3.25 -7.31 1.68
CA ILE A 469 3.96 -8.61 1.61
C ILE A 469 3.88 -9.18 0.19
N GLN A 470 2.72 -9.12 -0.46
CA GLN A 470 2.54 -9.63 -1.82
C GLN A 470 3.27 -8.84 -2.91
N ARG A 471 3.69 -7.60 -2.64
CA ARG A 471 4.57 -6.84 -3.54
C ARG A 471 5.99 -7.41 -3.58
N GLU A 472 6.44 -8.03 -2.50
CA GLU A 472 7.77 -8.64 -2.40
C GLU A 472 7.77 -10.14 -2.68
N LEU A 473 6.71 -10.83 -2.26
CA LEU A 473 6.57 -12.27 -2.36
C LEU A 473 5.26 -12.68 -3.03
N LEU A 474 5.35 -13.50 -4.06
CA LEU A 474 4.17 -14.03 -4.75
C LEU A 474 3.58 -15.21 -3.95
N ILE A 475 2.82 -14.88 -2.94
CA ILE A 475 2.18 -15.83 -2.03
C ILE A 475 0.68 -15.57 -1.99
N ASP A 476 -0.11 -16.64 -1.96
CA ASP A 476 -1.56 -16.53 -1.85
C ASP A 476 -1.97 -15.82 -0.55
N ARG A 477 -2.89 -14.87 -0.67
CA ARG A 477 -3.49 -14.14 0.45
C ARG A 477 -4.01 -15.09 1.53
N SER A 478 -4.63 -16.21 1.14
CA SER A 478 -5.15 -17.22 2.06
C SER A 478 -4.06 -17.84 2.93
N THR A 479 -2.87 -18.04 2.40
CA THR A 479 -1.72 -18.58 3.14
C THR A 479 -1.27 -17.58 4.20
N ILE A 480 -1.14 -16.29 3.85
CA ILE A 480 -0.76 -15.23 4.81
C ILE A 480 -1.81 -15.12 5.93
N ILE A 481 -3.10 -15.15 5.60
CA ILE A 481 -4.18 -15.12 6.59
C ILE A 481 -4.13 -16.34 7.54
N ARG A 482 -3.83 -17.53 7.03
CA ARG A 482 -3.69 -18.73 7.87
C ARG A 482 -2.54 -18.59 8.85
N ILE A 483 -1.39 -18.05 8.41
CA ILE A 483 -0.24 -17.77 9.26
C ILE A 483 -0.61 -16.72 10.31
N TYR A 484 -1.17 -15.59 9.89
CA TYR A 484 -1.61 -14.51 10.76
C TYR A 484 -2.56 -15.02 11.85
N ARG A 485 -3.60 -15.77 11.47
CA ARG A 485 -4.56 -16.35 12.40
C ARG A 485 -3.89 -17.23 13.48
N ALA A 486 -2.95 -18.08 13.06
CA ALA A 486 -2.23 -18.96 13.99
C ALA A 486 -1.39 -18.14 14.98
N LEU A 487 -0.66 -17.13 14.48
CA LEU A 487 0.20 -16.27 15.31
C LEU A 487 -0.60 -15.43 16.33
N VAL A 488 -1.73 -14.83 15.90
CA VAL A 488 -2.62 -14.06 16.81
C VAL A 488 -3.25 -14.99 17.85
N ALA A 489 -3.59 -16.23 17.47
CA ALA A 489 -4.10 -17.24 18.41
C ALA A 489 -3.04 -17.75 19.41
N GLY A 490 -1.83 -17.19 19.41
CA GLY A 490 -0.77 -17.56 20.33
C GLY A 490 0.04 -18.78 19.92
N GLN A 491 -0.19 -19.33 18.72
CA GLN A 491 0.50 -20.51 18.24
C GLN A 491 1.83 -20.17 17.57
N HIS A 492 2.78 -21.08 17.69
CA HIS A 492 4.00 -21.08 16.86
C HIS A 492 3.71 -21.71 15.50
N VAL A 493 4.46 -21.38 14.46
CA VAL A 493 4.16 -21.80 13.09
C VAL A 493 5.35 -22.49 12.47
N ILE A 494 5.09 -23.55 11.70
CA ILE A 494 6.08 -24.18 10.82
C ILE A 494 5.59 -24.03 9.38
N LEU A 495 6.40 -23.36 8.57
CA LEU A 495 6.16 -23.16 7.15
C LEU A 495 6.76 -24.35 6.38
N SER A 496 5.90 -25.16 5.79
CA SER A 496 6.27 -26.31 4.99
C SER A 496 6.08 -26.02 3.50
N GLY A 497 6.99 -26.46 2.66
CA GLY A 497 6.80 -26.30 1.21
C GLY A 497 8.04 -26.68 0.42
N PRO A 498 7.94 -26.68 -0.91
CA PRO A 498 9.08 -26.95 -1.78
C PRO A 498 10.21 -25.93 -1.58
N PRO A 499 11.45 -26.28 -1.92
CA PRO A 499 12.54 -25.31 -1.91
C PRO A 499 12.23 -24.17 -2.91
N GLY A 500 12.70 -22.96 -2.58
CA GLY A 500 12.55 -21.79 -3.45
C GLY A 500 11.17 -21.13 -3.47
N THR A 501 10.25 -21.47 -2.55
CA THR A 501 8.95 -20.78 -2.40
C THR A 501 9.01 -19.56 -1.48
N GLY A 502 10.19 -19.16 -1.02
CA GLY A 502 10.36 -17.96 -0.20
C GLY A 502 9.98 -18.12 1.28
N LYS A 503 9.91 -19.34 1.82
CA LYS A 503 9.53 -19.62 3.22
C LYS A 503 10.31 -18.80 4.25
N THR A 504 11.63 -18.82 4.16
CA THR A 504 12.52 -18.10 5.09
C THR A 504 12.34 -16.60 4.94
N HIS A 505 12.20 -16.10 3.70
CA HIS A 505 11.91 -14.70 3.45
C HIS A 505 10.54 -14.30 4.02
N LEU A 506 9.51 -15.13 3.83
CA LEU A 506 8.19 -14.89 4.40
C LEU A 506 8.25 -14.88 5.94
N ALA A 507 9.01 -15.81 6.55
CA ALA A 507 9.17 -15.88 7.99
C ALA A 507 9.84 -14.63 8.60
N THR A 508 10.66 -13.92 7.83
CA THR A 508 11.32 -12.67 8.25
C THR A 508 10.48 -11.43 7.94
N LEU A 509 9.88 -11.38 6.76
CA LEU A 509 9.12 -10.22 6.28
C LEU A 509 7.76 -10.06 7.00
N LEU A 510 7.03 -11.15 7.14
CA LEU A 510 5.66 -11.14 7.67
C LEU A 510 5.57 -10.55 9.10
N PRO A 511 6.40 -10.96 10.09
CA PRO A 511 6.35 -10.38 11.43
C PRO A 511 6.68 -8.89 11.44
N ARG A 512 7.58 -8.46 10.58
CA ARG A 512 8.02 -7.08 10.48
C ARG A 512 6.93 -6.16 9.92
N VAL A 513 6.23 -6.62 8.88
CA VAL A 513 5.23 -5.83 8.16
C VAL A 513 3.90 -5.83 8.88
N LEU A 514 3.38 -6.99 9.31
CA LEU A 514 2.03 -7.08 9.85
C LEU A 514 1.82 -6.21 11.09
N TRP A 515 2.77 -6.22 12.02
CA TRP A 515 2.64 -5.50 13.30
C TRP A 515 3.45 -4.20 13.36
N ARG A 516 3.77 -3.62 12.21
CA ARG A 516 4.28 -2.25 12.13
C ARG A 516 3.24 -1.28 12.70
N ASP A 517 3.69 -0.28 13.42
CA ASP A 517 2.80 0.76 13.93
C ASP A 517 1.97 1.37 12.77
N PRO A 518 0.67 1.59 12.95
CA PRO A 518 -0.21 2.07 11.88
C PRO A 518 0.12 3.51 11.47
N GLU A 519 0.67 4.29 12.39
CA GLU A 519 0.97 5.70 12.16
C GLU A 519 2.44 6.00 12.48
N PRO A 520 3.13 6.69 11.55
CA PRO A 520 4.44 7.22 11.86
C PRO A 520 4.31 8.40 12.81
N VAL A 521 5.07 8.38 13.90
CA VAL A 521 5.25 9.54 14.76
C VAL A 521 6.20 10.50 14.05
N VAL A 522 5.80 11.75 13.88
CA VAL A 522 6.67 12.77 13.28
C VAL A 522 7.73 13.19 14.29
N GLN A 523 8.95 12.73 14.09
CA GLN A 523 10.10 13.20 14.86
C GLN A 523 10.74 14.37 14.12
N LEU A 524 10.74 15.53 14.74
CA LEU A 524 11.46 16.71 14.22
C LEU A 524 12.91 16.63 14.71
N THR A 525 13.84 16.49 13.78
CA THR A 525 15.28 16.57 14.10
C THR A 525 15.68 18.04 14.14
N LEU A 526 15.90 18.55 15.33
CA LEU A 526 16.54 19.85 15.52
C LEU A 526 18.05 19.72 15.31
N GLY A 527 18.66 20.75 14.73
CA GLY A 527 20.12 20.82 14.62
C GLY A 527 20.77 20.63 16.00
N THR A 528 21.90 19.97 16.02
CA THR A 528 22.58 19.51 17.25
C THR A 528 23.14 20.62 18.14
N ASP A 529 23.01 21.89 17.76
CA ASP A 529 23.47 23.03 18.55
C ASP A 529 22.29 23.95 18.90
N PRO A 530 21.86 24.01 20.18
CA PRO A 530 20.76 24.87 20.63
C PRO A 530 21.06 26.37 20.49
N HIS A 531 22.33 26.78 20.22
CA HIS A 531 22.74 28.18 20.09
C HIS A 531 22.95 28.66 18.67
N VAL A 532 22.84 27.76 17.67
CA VAL A 532 22.92 28.08 16.24
C VAL A 532 21.54 28.05 15.63
N ALA A 533 21.08 29.18 15.07
CA ALA A 533 19.86 29.21 14.32
C ALA A 533 19.90 28.16 13.18
N PRO A 534 18.92 27.28 13.07
CA PRO A 534 18.92 26.24 12.05
C PRO A 534 18.97 26.90 10.66
N THR A 535 20.01 26.62 9.91
CA THR A 535 20.19 27.09 8.52
C THR A 535 19.33 26.33 7.51
N ALA A 536 18.66 25.27 7.95
CA ALA A 536 17.72 24.49 7.16
C ALA A 536 16.42 24.26 7.95
N PRO A 537 15.27 24.14 7.28
CA PRO A 537 14.03 23.75 7.94
C PRO A 537 14.21 22.37 8.62
N PRO A 538 13.61 22.17 9.81
CA PRO A 538 13.69 20.89 10.48
C PRO A 538 13.15 19.79 9.57
N GLU A 539 13.98 18.79 9.30
CA GLU A 539 13.51 17.60 8.60
C GLU A 539 12.55 16.84 9.49
N ALA A 540 11.30 16.80 9.07
CA ALA A 540 10.31 15.92 9.68
C ALA A 540 10.62 14.48 9.25
N ARG A 541 11.18 13.68 10.13
CA ARG A 541 11.31 12.25 9.92
C ARG A 541 10.09 11.54 10.49
N HIS A 542 9.45 10.79 9.65
CA HIS A 542 8.43 9.86 10.10
C HIS A 542 9.12 8.68 10.78
N VAL A 543 9.01 8.61 12.10
CA VAL A 543 9.52 7.49 12.88
C VAL A 543 8.35 6.57 13.19
N TYR A 544 8.43 5.38 12.72
CA TYR A 544 7.49 4.31 13.07
C TYR A 544 8.27 3.14 13.64
N ARG A 545 7.57 2.33 14.39
CA ARG A 545 8.10 1.09 14.89
C ARG A 545 7.67 -0.01 13.93
N ASP A 546 8.62 -0.71 13.34
CA ASP A 546 8.35 -1.94 12.61
C ASP A 546 7.78 -3.00 13.57
N GLY A 547 7.20 -4.06 13.03
CA GLY A 547 6.72 -5.17 13.84
C GLY A 547 7.87 -5.89 14.56
N TYR A 548 8.10 -7.14 14.24
CA TYR A 548 9.14 -7.93 14.91
C TYR A 548 10.26 -8.27 13.94
N VAL A 549 11.50 -8.06 14.38
CA VAL A 549 12.67 -8.53 13.64
C VAL A 549 12.90 -10.03 13.91
N ALA A 550 13.27 -10.74 12.87
CA ALA A 550 13.55 -12.17 12.96
C ALA A 550 15.03 -12.43 13.31
N GLU A 551 15.28 -13.17 14.38
CA GLU A 551 16.55 -13.81 14.61
C GLU A 551 16.55 -15.15 13.86
N VAL A 552 17.24 -15.20 12.73
CA VAL A 552 17.28 -16.39 11.88
C VAL A 552 18.44 -17.29 12.30
N VAL A 553 18.13 -18.53 12.63
CA VAL A 553 19.11 -19.55 12.96
C VAL A 553 18.82 -20.79 12.11
N THR A 554 19.87 -21.42 11.56
CA THR A 554 19.73 -22.66 10.81
C THR A 554 19.92 -23.84 11.75
N ALA A 555 18.96 -24.76 11.74
CA ALA A 555 19.06 -26.00 12.53
C ALA A 555 20.10 -26.93 11.93
N THR A 556 20.89 -27.58 12.78
CA THR A 556 21.91 -28.55 12.41
C THR A 556 21.75 -29.85 13.18
N GLU A 557 22.33 -30.93 12.71
CA GLU A 557 22.20 -32.28 13.29
C GLU A 557 22.74 -32.39 14.72
N ASP A 558 23.68 -31.52 15.08
CA ASP A 558 24.31 -31.46 16.42
C ASP A 558 23.52 -30.59 17.43
N TRP A 559 22.34 -30.06 17.03
CA TRP A 559 21.52 -29.26 17.94
C TRP A 559 21.04 -30.05 19.15
N GLY A 560 21.23 -29.46 20.31
CA GLY A 560 20.71 -29.95 21.59
C GLY A 560 20.21 -28.79 22.47
N VAL A 561 19.89 -29.08 23.70
CA VAL A 561 19.41 -28.10 24.69
C VAL A 561 20.35 -26.90 24.81
N ARG A 562 21.65 -27.09 24.69
CA ARG A 562 22.65 -26.00 24.76
C ARG A 562 22.55 -25.01 23.62
N ASN A 563 22.19 -25.47 22.43
CA ASN A 563 22.05 -24.58 21.25
C ASN A 563 20.76 -23.73 21.33
N VAL A 564 19.73 -24.26 21.95
CA VAL A 564 18.41 -23.63 22.07
C VAL A 564 18.29 -22.79 23.33
N ILE A 565 18.55 -23.37 24.50
CA ILE A 565 18.42 -22.72 25.80
C ILE A 565 19.76 -22.12 26.24
N GLY A 566 20.80 -22.88 26.19
CA GLY A 566 22.12 -22.53 26.69
C GLY A 566 22.71 -23.57 27.63
N GLY A 567 23.85 -23.24 28.17
CA GLY A 567 24.56 -24.08 29.10
C GLY A 567 26.02 -23.70 29.28
N ILE A 568 26.72 -24.48 30.11
CA ILE A 568 28.13 -24.25 30.39
C ILE A 568 28.98 -24.62 29.15
N THR A 569 29.78 -23.69 28.70
CA THR A 569 30.68 -23.84 27.55
C THR A 569 32.12 -23.58 28.00
N PRO A 570 33.10 -24.44 27.66
CA PRO A 570 34.50 -24.17 27.93
C PRO A 570 34.98 -23.00 27.04
N VAL A 571 35.68 -22.06 27.65
CA VAL A 571 36.25 -20.87 26.98
C VAL A 571 37.72 -20.82 27.31
N ILE A 572 38.52 -20.51 26.31
CA ILE A 572 39.96 -20.33 26.53
C ILE A 572 40.18 -18.82 26.81
N LEU A 573 40.52 -18.49 28.06
CA LEU A 573 40.93 -17.15 28.43
C LEU A 573 42.45 -17.03 28.26
N ARG A 574 42.87 -15.92 27.63
CA ARG A 574 44.28 -15.57 27.50
C ARG A 574 44.49 -14.29 28.30
N GLU A 575 45.03 -14.42 29.48
CA GLU A 575 45.42 -13.33 30.34
C GLU A 575 46.92 -13.43 30.63
N ASP A 576 47.65 -12.33 30.47
CA ASP A 576 49.09 -12.19 30.75
C ASP A 576 49.96 -13.29 30.13
N GLY A 577 49.65 -13.74 28.90
CA GLY A 577 50.42 -14.73 28.21
C GLY A 577 50.16 -16.18 28.69
N ARG A 578 49.27 -16.37 29.64
CA ARG A 578 48.83 -17.71 30.13
C ARG A 578 47.50 -18.08 29.49
N THR A 579 47.40 -19.29 29.07
CA THR A 579 46.15 -19.87 28.51
C THR A 579 45.48 -20.68 29.63
N THR A 580 44.32 -20.21 30.07
CA THR A 580 43.53 -20.92 31.11
C THR A 580 42.21 -21.40 30.51
N LEU A 581 41.79 -22.60 30.83
CA LEU A 581 40.45 -23.09 30.51
C LEU A 581 39.49 -22.57 31.59
N ALA A 582 38.54 -21.77 31.16
CA ALA A 582 37.44 -21.29 32.00
C ALA A 582 36.13 -21.87 31.47
N TYR A 583 35.11 -21.87 32.35
CA TYR A 583 33.74 -22.23 31.98
C TYR A 583 32.85 -21.02 32.04
N GLN A 584 32.10 -20.76 31.01
CA GLN A 584 31.17 -19.64 30.93
C GLN A 584 29.80 -20.16 30.55
N VAL A 585 28.76 -19.60 31.14
CA VAL A 585 27.38 -19.86 30.71
C VAL A 585 27.15 -19.10 29.41
N ARG A 586 26.74 -19.81 28.37
CA ARG A 586 26.32 -19.22 27.09
C ARG A 586 24.83 -19.44 26.91
N HIS A 587 24.13 -18.38 26.56
CA HIS A 587 22.70 -18.44 26.22
C HIS A 587 22.53 -19.04 24.80
N GLY A 588 21.59 -19.95 24.63
CA GLY A 588 21.21 -20.52 23.35
C GLY A 588 20.37 -19.57 22.51
N ALA A 589 20.04 -19.99 21.31
CA ALA A 589 19.34 -19.15 20.33
C ALA A 589 17.99 -18.61 20.86
N LEU A 590 17.15 -19.45 21.44
CA LEU A 590 15.87 -19.06 22.01
C LEU A 590 16.06 -18.09 23.17
N THR A 591 16.93 -18.40 24.10
CA THR A 591 17.18 -17.57 25.29
C THR A 591 17.69 -16.18 24.90
N ARG A 592 18.67 -16.10 23.99
CA ARG A 592 19.15 -14.80 23.48
C ARG A 592 18.05 -14.00 22.82
N THR A 593 17.25 -14.65 21.97
CA THR A 593 16.15 -13.98 21.27
C THR A 593 15.10 -13.47 22.27
N VAL A 594 14.73 -14.25 23.26
CA VAL A 594 13.79 -13.83 24.31
C VAL A 594 14.35 -12.69 25.13
N LEU A 595 15.59 -12.81 25.61
CA LEU A 595 16.24 -11.81 26.46
C LEU A 595 16.48 -10.48 25.75
N SER A 596 16.72 -10.50 24.43
CA SER A 596 16.87 -9.28 23.62
C SER A 596 15.62 -8.38 23.61
N ASN A 597 14.48 -8.90 24.03
CA ASN A 597 13.24 -8.13 24.18
C ASN A 597 13.13 -7.39 25.52
N TYR A 598 14.12 -7.49 26.41
CA TYR A 598 14.11 -6.91 27.72
C TYR A 598 15.26 -5.93 27.94
N VAL A 599 14.97 -4.84 28.66
CA VAL A 599 15.94 -3.77 28.96
C VAL A 599 17.12 -4.32 29.77
N GLY A 600 18.33 -3.96 29.36
CA GLY A 600 19.55 -4.29 30.13
C GLY A 600 20.19 -5.64 29.79
N TYR A 601 19.71 -6.37 28.78
CA TYR A 601 20.40 -7.55 28.26
C TYR A 601 21.57 -7.14 27.37
N ASP A 602 22.78 -7.54 27.75
CA ASP A 602 24.04 -7.22 27.07
C ASP A 602 24.61 -8.41 26.23
N GLY A 603 23.88 -9.50 26.14
CA GLY A 603 24.30 -10.72 25.44
C GLY A 603 24.84 -11.80 26.40
N VAL A 604 25.15 -11.47 27.65
CA VAL A 604 25.74 -12.36 28.65
C VAL A 604 24.96 -12.36 29.97
N ARG A 605 24.64 -11.17 30.49
CA ARG A 605 23.99 -11.02 31.79
C ARG A 605 22.49 -10.95 31.65
N LEU A 606 21.79 -11.57 32.59
CA LEU A 606 20.34 -11.45 32.66
C LEU A 606 19.95 -10.02 33.08
N PRO A 607 18.83 -9.49 32.54
CA PRO A 607 18.27 -8.22 32.97
C PRO A 607 17.90 -8.25 34.45
N ALA A 608 18.10 -7.13 35.14
CA ALA A 608 17.65 -6.99 36.54
C ALA A 608 16.12 -6.97 36.67
N THR A 609 15.45 -6.53 35.65
CA THR A 609 13.98 -6.52 35.50
C THR A 609 13.59 -6.94 34.09
N PHE A 610 12.44 -7.60 33.94
CA PHE A 610 11.94 -8.03 32.63
C PHE A 610 11.01 -6.98 32.00
N GLN A 611 11.49 -5.73 31.96
CA GLN A 611 10.78 -4.66 31.28
C GLN A 611 11.02 -4.75 29.75
N ARG A 612 9.95 -4.63 28.98
CA ARG A 612 10.01 -4.69 27.50
C ARG A 612 10.83 -3.52 26.93
N GLN A 613 11.58 -3.79 25.87
CA GLN A 613 12.29 -2.78 25.11
C GLN A 613 12.09 -2.93 23.62
N GLU A 614 12.31 -1.86 22.89
CA GLU A 614 12.45 -1.88 21.44
C GLU A 614 13.77 -2.52 21.03
N VAL A 615 13.73 -3.21 19.90
CA VAL A 615 14.91 -3.82 19.30
C VAL A 615 15.32 -3.00 18.09
N GLN A 616 16.60 -2.67 18.01
CA GLN A 616 17.17 -2.01 16.82
C GLN A 616 17.57 -3.04 15.79
N ASP A 617 17.25 -2.75 14.51
CA ASP A 617 17.68 -3.51 13.35
C ASP A 617 18.18 -2.53 12.28
N GLY A 618 19.48 -2.27 12.25
CA GLY A 618 20.04 -1.16 11.49
C GLY A 618 19.49 0.18 11.95
N ALA A 619 18.85 0.92 11.06
CA ALA A 619 18.16 2.18 11.36
C ALA A 619 16.71 1.99 11.84
N ALA A 620 16.14 0.79 11.70
CA ALA A 620 14.75 0.52 12.05
C ALA A 620 14.59 0.21 13.54
N ARG A 621 13.50 0.71 14.12
CA ARG A 621 13.06 0.39 15.50
C ARG A 621 11.94 -0.64 15.39
N CYS A 622 12.06 -1.75 16.12
CA CYS A 622 11.12 -2.85 16.08
C CYS A 622 10.48 -3.09 17.44
N ARG A 623 9.24 -3.60 17.46
CA ARG A 623 8.50 -3.95 18.69
C ARG A 623 9.17 -5.04 19.51
N GLY A 624 9.97 -5.86 18.85
CA GLY A 624 10.68 -6.96 19.50
C GLY A 624 11.35 -7.87 18.48
N ARG A 625 11.83 -8.99 18.98
CA ARG A 625 12.54 -10.00 18.19
C ARG A 625 11.88 -11.36 18.35
N TRP A 626 11.65 -12.03 17.21
CA TRP A 626 11.15 -13.40 17.14
C TRP A 626 12.24 -14.36 16.69
N LEU A 627 12.10 -15.63 17.04
CA LEU A 627 13.01 -16.67 16.60
C LEU A 627 12.51 -17.31 15.30
N VAL A 628 13.33 -17.30 14.27
CA VAL A 628 13.10 -18.04 13.03
C VAL A 628 14.10 -19.17 12.95
N ILE A 629 13.62 -20.41 12.86
CA ILE A 629 14.47 -21.61 12.75
C ILE A 629 14.34 -22.15 11.33
N ASP A 630 15.39 -21.93 10.56
CA ASP A 630 15.45 -22.42 9.19
C ASP A 630 15.88 -23.89 9.15
N GLU A 631 15.30 -24.66 8.23
CA GLU A 631 15.54 -26.09 8.08
C GLU A 631 15.27 -26.90 9.36
N PHE A 632 14.19 -26.61 10.02
CA PHE A 632 13.79 -27.10 11.33
C PHE A 632 13.97 -28.62 11.54
N THR A 633 13.73 -29.40 10.49
CA THR A 633 13.84 -30.89 10.54
C THR A 633 15.24 -31.43 10.52
N ARG A 634 16.29 -30.65 10.31
CA ARG A 634 17.67 -31.10 10.38
C ARG A 634 18.13 -31.36 11.80
N ALA A 635 17.54 -30.68 12.79
CA ALA A 635 17.87 -30.88 14.19
C ALA A 635 17.06 -32.04 14.81
N PRO A 636 17.59 -32.75 15.82
CA PRO A 636 16.82 -33.66 16.67
C PRO A 636 15.90 -32.84 17.61
N ILE A 637 14.78 -32.37 17.06
CA ILE A 637 13.92 -31.34 17.67
C ILE A 637 13.42 -31.74 19.07
N ASP A 638 13.01 -32.99 19.28
CA ASP A 638 12.55 -33.44 20.57
C ASP A 638 13.65 -33.40 21.64
N ALA A 639 14.91 -33.67 21.26
CA ALA A 639 16.05 -33.57 22.15
C ALA A 639 16.41 -32.11 22.46
N ALA A 640 16.31 -31.23 21.44
CA ALA A 640 16.67 -29.82 21.57
C ALA A 640 15.60 -28.98 22.31
N PHE A 641 14.30 -29.30 22.15
CA PHE A 641 13.15 -28.56 22.66
C PHE A 641 12.38 -29.29 23.77
N GLY A 642 12.72 -30.52 24.13
CA GLY A 642 11.95 -31.37 25.06
C GLY A 642 11.68 -30.69 26.41
N SER A 643 12.67 -29.97 26.96
CA SER A 643 12.53 -29.19 28.19
C SER A 643 11.63 -27.94 28.08
N LEU A 644 11.30 -27.51 26.83
CA LEU A 644 10.51 -26.33 26.55
C LEU A 644 9.04 -26.65 26.27
N LEU A 645 8.63 -27.91 26.30
CA LEU A 645 7.27 -28.32 25.97
C LEU A 645 6.22 -27.68 26.88
N THR A 646 6.53 -27.43 28.13
CA THR A 646 5.66 -26.71 29.06
C THR A 646 5.64 -25.22 28.78
N THR A 647 6.79 -24.60 28.54
CA THR A 647 6.95 -23.18 28.25
C THR A 647 6.21 -22.79 26.95
N LEU A 648 6.33 -23.63 25.93
CA LEU A 648 5.66 -23.40 24.63
C LEU A 648 4.19 -23.85 24.62
N GLY A 649 3.69 -24.39 25.73
CA GLY A 649 2.38 -25.05 25.81
C GLY A 649 1.19 -24.18 26.19
N GLY A 650 1.31 -22.88 26.14
CA GLY A 650 0.20 -21.96 26.45
C GLY A 650 -0.05 -21.71 27.95
N GLN A 651 0.57 -22.45 28.84
CA GLN A 651 0.47 -22.23 30.30
C GLN A 651 1.44 -21.15 30.84
N ARG A 652 2.11 -20.41 29.97
CA ARG A 652 3.03 -19.31 30.29
C ARG A 652 4.08 -19.66 31.36
N SER A 653 4.56 -20.91 31.37
CA SER A 653 5.67 -21.29 32.22
C SER A 653 6.92 -20.51 31.82
N PRO A 654 7.65 -19.91 32.77
CA PRO A 654 8.86 -19.20 32.43
C PRO A 654 9.91 -20.13 31.82
N LEU A 655 10.79 -19.56 31.01
CA LEU A 655 11.94 -20.27 30.45
C LEU A 655 12.99 -20.45 31.57
N ALA A 656 13.37 -21.67 31.89
CA ALA A 656 14.46 -21.94 32.81
C ALA A 656 15.80 -21.68 32.11
N VAL A 657 16.45 -20.58 32.44
CA VAL A 657 17.69 -20.13 31.81
C VAL A 657 18.86 -20.45 32.74
N PRO A 658 19.87 -21.18 32.29
CA PRO A 658 21.05 -21.48 33.10
C PRO A 658 21.86 -20.22 33.38
N THR A 659 22.28 -20.04 34.63
CA THR A 659 23.13 -18.98 35.13
C THR A 659 24.29 -19.54 35.89
N GLU A 660 25.23 -18.73 36.35
CA GLU A 660 26.34 -19.17 37.22
C GLU A 660 25.83 -19.68 38.54
N ASP A 661 24.72 -19.18 39.06
CA ASP A 661 24.13 -19.53 40.33
C ASP A 661 23.05 -20.64 40.26
N GLY A 662 22.83 -21.22 39.06
CA GLY A 662 21.80 -22.23 38.84
C GLY A 662 20.89 -21.88 37.67
N GLU A 663 19.58 -22.07 37.81
CA GLU A 663 18.58 -21.72 36.80
C GLU A 663 17.73 -20.53 37.25
N THR A 664 17.57 -19.52 36.37
CA THR A 664 16.71 -18.38 36.59
C THR A 664 15.48 -18.44 35.71
N PRO A 665 14.26 -18.28 36.27
CA PRO A 665 13.04 -18.23 35.45
C PRO A 665 12.93 -16.91 34.69
N VAL A 666 12.92 -16.95 33.38
CA VAL A 666 12.74 -15.81 32.47
C VAL A 666 11.35 -15.87 31.86
N PRO A 667 10.51 -14.85 32.02
CA PRO A 667 9.21 -14.83 31.38
C PRO A 667 9.34 -14.80 29.85
N LEU A 668 8.47 -15.53 29.16
CA LEU A 668 8.36 -15.46 27.71
C LEU A 668 7.40 -14.31 27.36
N PRO A 669 7.82 -13.32 26.52
CA PRO A 669 6.92 -12.24 26.13
C PRO A 669 5.62 -12.75 25.51
N HIS A 670 4.49 -12.15 25.82
CA HIS A 670 3.19 -12.60 25.37
C HIS A 670 3.02 -12.54 23.84
N ASP A 671 3.73 -11.62 23.21
CA ASP A 671 3.77 -11.41 21.77
C ASP A 671 4.90 -12.19 21.08
N PHE A 672 5.71 -12.95 21.81
CA PHE A 672 6.83 -13.71 21.24
C PHE A 672 6.33 -14.94 20.46
N ARG A 673 6.90 -15.16 19.28
CA ARG A 673 6.59 -16.33 18.44
C ARG A 673 7.86 -16.97 17.90
N ILE A 674 7.74 -18.26 17.58
CA ILE A 674 8.74 -19.03 16.85
C ILE A 674 8.15 -19.38 15.50
N ILE A 675 8.90 -19.15 14.42
CA ILE A 675 8.54 -19.60 13.08
C ILE A 675 9.62 -20.58 12.60
N GLY A 676 9.23 -21.80 12.33
CA GLY A 676 10.12 -22.80 11.70
C GLY A 676 9.90 -22.84 10.19
N THR A 677 10.93 -23.22 9.44
CA THR A 677 10.77 -23.59 8.03
C THR A 677 11.22 -25.03 7.81
N LEU A 678 10.58 -25.71 6.89
CA LEU A 678 10.99 -27.03 6.45
C LEU A 678 10.73 -27.25 4.96
N ASN A 679 11.50 -28.12 4.35
CA ASN A 679 11.25 -28.53 2.98
C ASN A 679 10.23 -29.68 2.95
N SER A 680 9.27 -29.61 2.01
CA SER A 680 8.21 -30.64 1.89
C SER A 680 8.75 -32.04 1.62
N PHE A 681 9.95 -32.14 1.06
CA PHE A 681 10.64 -33.44 0.86
C PHE A 681 11.11 -34.09 2.17
N ASP A 682 11.32 -33.29 3.21
CA ASP A 682 11.75 -33.73 4.53
C ASP A 682 10.56 -34.09 5.44
N ARG A 683 9.34 -34.14 4.91
CA ARG A 683 8.12 -34.48 5.69
C ARG A 683 8.19 -35.86 6.38
N HIS A 684 8.95 -36.78 5.85
CA HIS A 684 9.15 -38.06 6.51
C HIS A 684 9.80 -37.91 7.90
N PHE A 685 10.63 -36.90 8.13
CA PHE A 685 11.16 -36.56 9.45
C PHE A 685 10.11 -36.06 10.44
N LEU A 686 8.95 -35.55 9.95
CA LEU A 686 7.84 -35.18 10.82
C LEU A 686 7.28 -36.37 11.60
N ASN A 687 7.43 -37.57 11.09
CA ASN A 687 7.06 -38.78 11.81
C ASN A 687 7.97 -39.06 13.02
N GLN A 688 9.15 -38.45 13.07
CA GLN A 688 10.11 -38.54 14.16
C GLN A 688 9.87 -37.48 15.26
N ILE A 689 9.06 -36.47 14.98
CA ILE A 689 8.67 -35.42 15.93
C ILE A 689 7.54 -35.94 16.81
N SER A 690 7.69 -35.82 18.12
CA SER A 690 6.65 -36.24 19.07
C SER A 690 5.32 -35.49 18.87
N GLU A 691 4.22 -36.17 19.20
CA GLU A 691 2.89 -35.57 19.17
C GLU A 691 2.79 -34.35 20.11
N ALA A 692 3.59 -34.33 21.18
CA ALA A 692 3.67 -33.20 22.08
C ALA A 692 4.21 -31.95 21.38
N MET A 693 5.26 -32.09 20.56
CA MET A 693 5.80 -31.00 19.76
C MET A 693 4.84 -30.59 18.66
N LYS A 694 4.22 -31.51 17.93
CA LYS A 694 3.24 -31.20 16.87
C LYS A 694 2.07 -30.34 17.37
N ARG A 695 1.66 -30.53 18.62
CA ARG A 695 0.58 -29.71 19.23
C ARG A 695 0.99 -28.27 19.57
N ARG A 696 2.28 -27.93 19.55
CA ARG A 696 2.82 -26.60 19.86
C ARG A 696 2.99 -25.74 18.62
N PHE A 697 2.98 -26.37 17.43
CA PHE A 697 3.19 -25.70 16.18
C PHE A 697 2.02 -25.95 15.21
N THR A 698 1.64 -24.90 14.49
CA THR A 698 0.72 -25.02 13.38
C THR A 698 1.51 -25.17 12.10
N PHE A 699 1.27 -26.26 11.37
CA PHE A 699 1.93 -26.51 10.09
C PHE A 699 1.13 -25.87 8.96
N ILE A 700 1.78 -25.02 8.18
CA ILE A 700 1.16 -24.29 7.08
C ILE A 700 1.99 -24.49 5.81
N ASP A 701 1.35 -24.98 4.75
CA ASP A 701 2.00 -25.16 3.47
C ASP A 701 2.11 -23.84 2.72
N VAL A 702 3.33 -23.52 2.29
CA VAL A 702 3.69 -22.43 1.39
C VAL A 702 4.00 -23.04 0.03
N LEU A 703 3.01 -22.98 -0.86
CA LEU A 703 3.09 -23.58 -2.18
C LEU A 703 3.60 -22.55 -3.21
N PRO A 704 4.11 -23.03 -4.37
CA PRO A 704 4.39 -22.15 -5.49
C PRO A 704 3.16 -21.36 -5.92
N PRO A 705 3.33 -20.21 -6.59
CA PRO A 705 2.21 -19.42 -7.11
C PRO A 705 1.28 -20.25 -7.99
N GLY A 706 -0.02 -20.10 -7.78
CA GLY A 706 -1.05 -20.78 -8.57
C GLY A 706 -1.21 -20.14 -9.97
N PRO A 707 -2.07 -20.74 -10.84
CA PRO A 707 -2.25 -20.28 -12.23
C PRO A 707 -2.65 -18.81 -12.35
N ALA A 708 -3.39 -18.28 -11.36
CA ALA A 708 -3.80 -16.87 -11.34
C ALA A 708 -2.61 -15.90 -11.20
N LEU A 709 -1.49 -16.35 -10.67
CA LEU A 709 -0.26 -15.58 -10.46
C LEU A 709 0.84 -15.92 -11.48
N ALA A 710 0.55 -16.75 -12.49
CA ALA A 710 1.58 -17.23 -13.43
C ALA A 710 2.27 -16.09 -14.19
N GLU A 711 1.53 -15.07 -14.65
CA GLU A 711 2.12 -13.92 -15.33
C GLU A 711 2.97 -13.07 -14.36
N ALA A 712 2.49 -12.88 -13.12
CA ALA A 712 3.24 -12.18 -12.10
C ALA A 712 4.53 -12.93 -11.75
N GLU A 713 4.49 -14.27 -11.70
CA GLU A 713 5.67 -15.10 -11.46
C GLU A 713 6.70 -14.99 -12.58
N ARG A 714 6.26 -14.97 -13.84
CA ARG A 714 7.14 -14.78 -15.00
C ARG A 714 7.87 -13.45 -14.93
N GLY A 715 7.13 -12.39 -14.69
CA GLY A 715 7.70 -11.05 -14.58
C GLY A 715 8.64 -10.90 -13.38
N ALA A 716 8.27 -11.42 -12.23
CA ALA A 716 9.10 -11.35 -11.03
C ALA A 716 10.39 -12.14 -11.19
N ALA A 717 10.35 -13.36 -11.75
CA ALA A 717 11.52 -14.19 -11.98
C ALA A 717 12.48 -13.53 -12.98
N ALA A 718 11.96 -13.01 -14.09
CA ALA A 718 12.75 -12.31 -15.09
C ALA A 718 13.38 -11.01 -14.52
N THR A 719 12.59 -10.21 -13.79
CA THR A 719 13.09 -8.97 -13.15
C THR A 719 14.23 -9.25 -12.19
N ARG A 720 14.08 -10.25 -11.30
CA ARG A 720 15.13 -10.60 -10.33
C ARG A 720 16.38 -11.16 -11.01
N ALA A 721 16.19 -11.96 -12.05
CA ALA A 721 17.31 -12.48 -12.85
C ALA A 721 18.11 -11.34 -13.49
N LEU A 722 17.44 -10.40 -14.16
CA LEU A 722 18.07 -9.23 -14.79
C LEU A 722 18.79 -8.35 -13.76
N ARG A 723 18.15 -8.04 -12.64
CA ARG A 723 18.77 -7.25 -11.56
C ARG A 723 20.00 -7.92 -10.95
N ARG A 724 19.99 -9.24 -10.85
CA ARG A 724 21.15 -9.99 -10.40
C ARG A 724 22.31 -9.86 -11.38
N LEU A 725 22.06 -9.97 -12.68
CA LEU A 725 23.09 -9.83 -13.70
C LEU A 725 23.64 -8.42 -13.78
N GLU A 726 22.79 -7.41 -13.66
CA GLU A 726 23.19 -6.00 -13.56
C GLU A 726 24.09 -5.76 -12.35
N ALA A 727 23.71 -6.27 -11.17
CA ALA A 727 24.51 -6.13 -9.94
C ALA A 727 25.91 -6.78 -10.06
N HIS A 728 26.06 -7.77 -10.94
CA HIS A 728 27.35 -8.38 -11.28
C HIS A 728 28.06 -7.72 -12.47
N GLY A 729 27.49 -6.67 -13.03
CA GLY A 729 28.08 -5.91 -14.15
C GLY A 729 28.09 -6.68 -15.48
N LEU A 730 27.19 -7.63 -15.66
CA LEU A 730 27.09 -8.45 -16.89
C LEU A 730 26.24 -7.78 -17.98
N LEU A 731 25.33 -6.91 -17.60
CA LEU A 731 24.48 -6.13 -18.51
C LEU A 731 24.11 -4.79 -17.87
N ASP A 732 23.69 -3.85 -18.70
CA ASP A 732 23.14 -2.56 -18.29
C ASP A 732 21.63 -2.55 -18.49
N LEU A 733 20.90 -2.04 -17.51
CA LEU A 733 19.46 -1.88 -17.55
C LEU A 733 19.08 -0.40 -17.49
N SER A 734 18.03 -0.04 -18.21
CA SER A 734 17.43 1.28 -18.11
C SER A 734 16.16 1.21 -17.24
N ASP A 735 16.08 2.08 -16.23
CA ASP A 735 14.95 2.19 -15.31
C ASP A 735 14.11 3.42 -15.62
N GLU A 736 12.90 3.22 -16.10
CA GLU A 736 11.88 4.25 -16.14
C GLU A 736 10.97 4.13 -14.91
N VAL A 737 11.46 4.56 -13.75
CA VAL A 737 10.81 4.38 -12.44
C VAL A 737 9.38 4.94 -12.43
N ALA A 738 9.15 6.08 -13.08
CA ALA A 738 7.82 6.70 -13.16
C ALA A 738 6.80 5.85 -13.96
N ALA A 739 7.27 5.06 -14.91
CA ALA A 739 6.45 4.16 -15.72
C ALA A 739 6.46 2.72 -15.21
N GLY A 740 7.25 2.42 -14.16
CA GLY A 740 7.42 1.06 -13.65
C GLY A 740 8.09 0.12 -14.67
N ARG A 741 8.94 0.64 -15.55
CA ARG A 741 9.55 -0.13 -16.65
C ARG A 741 11.01 -0.42 -16.38
N LEU A 742 11.37 -1.68 -16.55
CA LEU A 742 12.74 -2.17 -16.59
C LEU A 742 13.04 -2.59 -18.02
N ILE A 743 14.05 -1.99 -18.63
CA ILE A 743 14.36 -2.15 -20.05
C ILE A 743 15.75 -2.76 -20.19
N TRP A 744 15.81 -3.92 -20.84
CA TRP A 744 17.04 -4.44 -21.42
C TRP A 744 16.95 -4.18 -22.92
N GLU A 745 17.72 -3.19 -23.40
CA GLU A 745 17.63 -2.67 -24.78
C GLU A 745 17.74 -3.79 -25.82
N ASP A 746 16.88 -3.72 -26.84
CA ASP A 746 16.78 -4.66 -27.96
C ASP A 746 16.42 -6.11 -27.58
N VAL A 747 16.12 -6.38 -26.30
CA VAL A 747 15.79 -7.73 -25.83
C VAL A 747 14.42 -7.81 -25.19
N VAL A 748 14.21 -7.14 -24.06
CA VAL A 748 12.93 -7.23 -23.34
C VAL A 748 12.66 -5.99 -22.48
N THR A 749 11.43 -5.55 -22.52
CA THR A 749 10.88 -4.54 -21.58
C THR A 749 9.93 -5.21 -20.61
N ILE A 750 10.19 -5.07 -19.31
CA ILE A 750 9.31 -5.54 -18.23
C ILE A 750 8.60 -4.35 -17.64
N THR A 751 7.29 -4.30 -17.76
CA THR A 751 6.46 -3.28 -17.12
C THR A 751 5.82 -3.87 -15.88
N ARG A 752 6.10 -3.27 -14.72
CA ARG A 752 5.46 -3.60 -13.44
C ARG A 752 4.39 -2.57 -13.14
N ALA A 753 3.19 -3.01 -12.95
CA ALA A 753 2.08 -2.17 -12.50
C ALA A 753 1.65 -2.58 -11.09
N GLU A 754 1.65 -1.61 -10.19
CA GLU A 754 1.11 -1.81 -8.84
C GLU A 754 -0.41 -1.90 -8.92
N PRO A 755 -1.04 -2.83 -8.20
CA PRO A 755 -2.49 -2.93 -8.18
C PRO A 755 -3.10 -1.72 -7.47
N ASP A 756 -4.23 -1.25 -7.98
CA ASP A 756 -5.01 -0.17 -7.33
C ASP A 756 -5.64 -0.62 -6.00
N ASP A 757 -5.91 -1.91 -5.86
CA ASP A 757 -6.41 -2.58 -4.65
C ASP A 757 -5.35 -3.53 -4.09
N ALA A 758 -5.59 -4.05 -2.87
CA ALA A 758 -4.74 -5.05 -2.24
C ALA A 758 -4.56 -6.28 -3.14
N GLY A 759 -3.32 -6.55 -3.53
CA GLY A 759 -2.99 -7.69 -4.38
C GLY A 759 -1.52 -7.67 -4.81
N PRO A 760 -1.06 -8.73 -5.45
CA PRO A 760 0.29 -8.77 -6.01
C PRO A 760 0.41 -7.82 -7.22
N PRO A 761 1.62 -7.32 -7.51
CA PRO A 761 1.87 -6.52 -8.71
C PRO A 761 1.61 -7.35 -9.97
N SER A 762 1.12 -6.70 -11.01
CA SER A 762 1.02 -7.30 -12.34
C SER A 762 2.29 -6.98 -13.15
N PHE A 763 2.65 -7.90 -14.03
CA PHE A 763 3.81 -7.73 -14.90
C PHE A 763 3.39 -7.97 -16.34
N THR A 764 3.97 -7.18 -17.24
CA THR A 764 3.85 -7.38 -18.69
C THR A 764 5.26 -7.44 -19.27
N LEU A 765 5.57 -8.54 -19.97
CA LEU A 765 6.83 -8.71 -20.68
C LEU A 765 6.62 -8.45 -22.16
N THR A 766 7.27 -7.44 -22.68
CA THR A 766 7.30 -7.12 -24.12
C THR A 766 8.69 -7.46 -24.64
N TRP A 767 8.76 -8.44 -25.51
CA TRP A 767 10.01 -8.89 -26.10
C TRP A 767 10.26 -8.19 -27.42
N ASP A 768 11.42 -7.58 -27.56
CA ASP A 768 11.91 -7.00 -28.79
C ASP A 768 12.69 -8.05 -29.60
N ASP A 769 13.30 -9.04 -28.91
CA ASP A 769 13.95 -10.21 -29.51
C ASP A 769 12.98 -11.41 -29.62
N PRO A 770 12.57 -11.82 -30.85
CA PRO A 770 11.64 -12.92 -31.06
C PRO A 770 12.18 -14.29 -30.62
N ASP A 771 13.50 -14.53 -30.71
CA ASP A 771 14.12 -15.78 -30.30
C ASP A 771 14.17 -15.87 -28.79
N GLY A 772 14.44 -14.75 -28.10
CA GLY A 772 14.33 -14.62 -26.64
C GLY A 772 12.91 -14.88 -26.14
N ALA A 773 11.91 -14.32 -26.82
CA ALA A 773 10.50 -14.59 -26.54
C ALA A 773 10.17 -16.09 -26.63
N THR A 774 10.64 -16.72 -27.70
CA THR A 774 10.41 -18.14 -27.98
C THR A 774 11.08 -19.03 -26.93
N ALA A 775 12.33 -18.73 -26.55
CA ALA A 775 13.06 -19.45 -25.52
C ALA A 775 12.40 -19.30 -24.14
N SER A 776 12.00 -18.09 -23.78
CA SER A 776 11.27 -17.82 -22.55
C SER A 776 9.93 -18.58 -22.49
N ALA A 777 9.16 -18.58 -23.57
CA ALA A 777 7.92 -19.34 -23.66
C ALA A 777 8.16 -20.85 -23.52
N ALA A 778 9.20 -21.39 -24.17
CA ALA A 778 9.59 -22.79 -24.05
C ALA A 778 10.01 -23.14 -22.64
N PHE A 779 10.80 -22.29 -21.98
CA PHE A 779 11.17 -22.45 -20.57
C PHE A 779 9.94 -22.63 -19.68
N TRP A 780 8.98 -21.70 -19.72
CA TRP A 780 7.81 -21.76 -18.84
C TRP A 780 6.91 -22.97 -19.12
N ARG A 781 6.86 -23.45 -20.35
CA ARG A 781 6.16 -24.68 -20.70
C ARG A 781 6.85 -25.91 -20.13
N ILE A 782 8.18 -25.99 -20.21
CA ILE A 782 8.98 -27.09 -19.61
C ILE A 782 8.85 -27.03 -18.08
N PHE A 783 8.96 -25.85 -17.49
CA PHE A 783 8.84 -25.64 -16.05
C PHE A 783 7.46 -26.05 -15.53
N GLY A 784 6.39 -25.71 -16.26
CA GLY A 784 5.03 -26.19 -15.99
C GLY A 784 4.88 -27.69 -16.07
N ALA A 785 5.47 -28.32 -17.10
CA ALA A 785 5.46 -29.78 -17.23
C ALA A 785 6.20 -30.50 -16.07
N ILE A 786 7.30 -29.93 -15.59
CA ILE A 786 8.01 -30.43 -14.40
C ILE A 786 7.14 -30.29 -13.15
N ARG A 787 6.42 -29.19 -13.00
CA ARG A 787 5.54 -28.91 -11.86
C ARG A 787 4.39 -29.92 -11.71
N VAL A 788 4.02 -30.64 -12.74
CA VAL A 788 3.05 -31.75 -12.66
C VAL A 788 3.51 -32.83 -11.67
N TYR A 789 4.81 -33.11 -11.66
CA TYR A 789 5.41 -34.19 -10.84
C TYR A 789 6.17 -33.66 -9.63
N ARG A 790 6.76 -32.46 -9.75
CA ARG A 790 7.57 -31.88 -8.70
C ARG A 790 7.28 -30.38 -8.57
N GLN A 791 6.72 -29.99 -7.47
CA GLN A 791 6.53 -28.59 -7.18
C GLN A 791 7.88 -27.86 -7.06
N LEU A 792 8.09 -26.86 -7.89
CA LEU A 792 9.26 -26.00 -7.91
C LEU A 792 8.84 -24.56 -7.56
N GLY A 793 9.63 -23.88 -6.75
CA GLY A 793 9.36 -22.48 -6.37
C GLY A 793 9.86 -21.48 -7.40
N THR A 794 9.54 -20.23 -7.20
CA THR A 794 9.93 -19.12 -8.08
C THR A 794 11.45 -18.92 -8.13
N ALA A 795 12.17 -19.27 -7.04
CA ALA A 795 13.64 -19.16 -7.04
C ALA A 795 14.32 -20.11 -8.04
N GLN A 796 13.74 -21.28 -8.33
CA GLN A 796 14.23 -22.16 -9.39
C GLN A 796 13.98 -21.55 -10.76
N ALA A 797 12.83 -20.92 -10.97
CA ALA A 797 12.55 -20.20 -12.20
C ALA A 797 13.51 -19.01 -12.40
N GLU A 798 13.78 -18.25 -11.36
CA GLU A 798 14.78 -17.18 -11.36
C GLU A 798 16.19 -17.70 -11.73
N ALA A 799 16.60 -18.85 -11.18
CA ALA A 799 17.89 -19.44 -11.49
C ALA A 799 18.02 -19.81 -12.97
N VAL A 800 16.98 -20.41 -13.55
CA VAL A 800 16.98 -20.72 -14.99
C VAL A 800 16.95 -19.45 -15.84
N CYS A 801 16.15 -18.44 -15.48
CA CYS A 801 16.15 -17.13 -16.16
C CYS A 801 17.54 -16.48 -16.10
N SER A 802 18.21 -16.53 -14.94
CA SER A 802 19.57 -16.01 -14.81
C SER A 802 20.57 -16.75 -15.70
N ALA A 803 20.49 -18.09 -15.80
CA ALA A 803 21.33 -18.89 -16.69
C ALA A 803 21.04 -18.60 -18.17
N LEU A 804 19.75 -18.49 -18.54
CA LEU A 804 19.31 -18.16 -19.89
C LEU A 804 19.83 -16.79 -20.34
N PHE A 805 19.61 -15.76 -19.52
CA PHE A 805 20.02 -14.39 -19.85
C PHE A 805 21.55 -14.23 -19.83
N SER A 806 22.24 -14.81 -18.87
CA SER A 806 23.71 -14.76 -18.85
C SER A 806 24.33 -15.52 -20.04
N GLY A 807 23.76 -16.65 -20.45
CA GLY A 807 24.17 -17.38 -21.65
C GLY A 807 24.06 -16.51 -22.90
N HIS A 808 22.95 -15.82 -23.07
CA HIS A 808 22.77 -14.88 -24.19
C HIS A 808 23.77 -13.72 -24.14
N VAL A 809 23.99 -13.12 -22.98
CA VAL A 809 24.95 -12.01 -22.80
C VAL A 809 26.37 -12.39 -23.24
N ILE A 810 26.77 -13.64 -22.99
CA ILE A 810 28.09 -14.12 -23.42
C ILE A 810 28.11 -14.66 -24.86
N GLY A 811 27.02 -14.50 -25.63
CA GLY A 811 26.92 -14.81 -27.04
C GLY A 811 26.43 -16.22 -27.38
N MET A 812 25.83 -16.94 -26.44
CA MET A 812 25.15 -18.22 -26.75
C MET A 812 23.84 -17.96 -27.47
N PRO A 813 23.46 -18.80 -28.46
CA PRO A 813 22.09 -18.82 -28.98
C PRO A 813 21.07 -19.10 -27.88
N TRP A 814 19.87 -18.53 -27.98
CA TRP A 814 18.84 -18.63 -26.93
C TRP A 814 18.42 -20.08 -26.59
N ASP A 815 18.36 -20.94 -27.60
CA ASP A 815 18.01 -22.36 -27.43
C ASP A 815 19.12 -23.16 -26.69
N GLU A 816 20.39 -22.90 -27.03
CA GLU A 816 21.55 -23.49 -26.34
C GLU A 816 21.65 -22.96 -24.89
N ALA A 817 21.46 -21.66 -24.67
CA ALA A 817 21.46 -21.04 -23.35
C ALA A 817 20.35 -21.61 -22.46
N LEU A 818 19.17 -21.85 -23.02
CA LEU A 818 18.05 -22.47 -22.31
C LEU A 818 18.36 -23.95 -21.97
N ASP A 819 18.86 -24.73 -22.92
CA ASP A 819 19.16 -26.14 -22.70
C ASP A 819 20.25 -26.34 -21.61
N ALA A 820 21.33 -25.57 -21.69
CA ALA A 820 22.36 -25.54 -20.67
C ALA A 820 21.80 -25.05 -19.32
N GLY A 821 21.02 -23.96 -19.29
CA GLY A 821 20.42 -23.45 -18.08
C GLY A 821 19.51 -24.46 -17.37
N LEU A 822 18.67 -25.18 -18.13
CA LEU A 822 17.85 -26.27 -17.59
C LEU A 822 18.71 -27.44 -17.05
N ALA A 823 19.74 -27.81 -17.81
CA ALA A 823 20.62 -28.91 -17.42
C ALA A 823 21.40 -28.61 -16.13
N ASP A 824 21.90 -27.40 -15.97
CA ASP A 824 22.77 -27.03 -14.87
C ASP A 824 22.00 -26.63 -13.60
N THR A 825 20.79 -26.12 -13.74
CA THR A 825 20.02 -25.62 -12.58
C THR A 825 18.94 -26.58 -12.10
N LEU A 826 18.29 -27.33 -13.01
CA LEU A 826 17.13 -28.16 -12.66
C LEU A 826 17.38 -29.67 -12.75
N ALA A 827 18.24 -30.14 -13.65
CA ALA A 827 18.33 -31.57 -13.89
C ALA A 827 18.59 -32.38 -12.62
N ASP A 828 19.55 -31.99 -11.79
CA ASP A 828 19.89 -32.71 -10.55
C ASP A 828 18.73 -32.76 -9.56
N GLN A 829 17.89 -31.70 -9.56
CA GLN A 829 16.70 -31.70 -8.72
C GLN A 829 15.66 -32.74 -9.18
N LEU A 830 15.71 -33.18 -10.44
CA LEU A 830 14.77 -34.16 -10.99
C LEU A 830 15.19 -35.60 -10.75
N GLN A 831 16.33 -35.84 -10.11
CA GLN A 831 16.75 -37.20 -9.72
C GLN A 831 15.75 -37.85 -8.75
N VAL A 832 15.02 -37.10 -7.94
CA VAL A 832 14.03 -37.64 -7.00
C VAL A 832 12.76 -38.16 -7.68
N LEU A 833 12.52 -37.78 -8.94
CA LEU A 833 11.39 -38.28 -9.73
C LEU A 833 11.53 -39.79 -9.99
N THR A 834 10.40 -40.46 -10.09
CA THR A 834 10.37 -41.84 -10.51
C THR A 834 10.84 -41.98 -11.96
N ARG A 835 11.33 -43.15 -12.32
CA ARG A 835 11.76 -43.46 -13.71
C ARG A 835 10.66 -43.20 -14.72
N ASP A 836 9.43 -43.44 -14.35
CA ASP A 836 8.26 -43.24 -15.24
C ASP A 836 7.90 -41.77 -15.42
N GLU A 837 7.95 -40.96 -14.38
CA GLU A 837 7.79 -39.51 -14.44
C GLU A 837 8.89 -38.86 -15.32
N GLN A 838 10.13 -39.29 -15.15
CA GLN A 838 11.24 -38.86 -16.00
C GLN A 838 11.04 -39.24 -17.48
N ARG A 839 10.47 -40.43 -17.77
CA ARG A 839 10.14 -40.86 -19.13
C ARG A 839 9.01 -40.01 -19.72
N VAL A 840 8.02 -39.62 -18.94
CA VAL A 840 6.97 -38.69 -19.44
C VAL A 840 7.56 -37.34 -19.76
N LEU A 841 8.46 -36.80 -18.95
CA LEU A 841 9.16 -35.54 -19.25
C LEU A 841 10.01 -35.65 -20.52
N LEU A 842 10.72 -36.74 -20.72
CA LEU A 842 11.46 -37.01 -21.96
C LEU A 842 10.53 -37.08 -23.17
N ALA A 843 9.38 -37.75 -23.03
CA ALA A 843 8.38 -37.80 -24.11
C ALA A 843 7.80 -36.41 -24.40
N TYR A 844 7.69 -35.56 -23.37
CA TYR A 844 7.28 -34.15 -23.55
C TYR A 844 8.32 -33.37 -24.37
N LEU A 845 9.60 -33.47 -24.04
CA LEU A 845 10.66 -32.81 -24.81
C LEU A 845 10.68 -33.27 -26.30
N ASP A 846 10.37 -34.55 -26.57
CA ASP A 846 10.38 -35.09 -27.92
C ASP A 846 9.10 -34.79 -28.73
N HIS A 847 7.94 -34.62 -28.05
CA HIS A 847 6.62 -34.61 -28.70
C HIS A 847 5.69 -33.47 -28.31
N ALA A 848 6.18 -32.41 -27.68
CA ALA A 848 5.33 -31.29 -27.26
C ALA A 848 4.54 -30.64 -28.42
N GLY A 849 5.07 -30.66 -29.65
CA GLY A 849 4.41 -30.19 -30.88
C GLY A 849 3.37 -31.13 -31.48
N ASP A 850 3.29 -32.38 -31.03
CA ASP A 850 2.36 -33.41 -31.52
C ASP A 850 1.54 -33.98 -30.34
N PRO A 851 0.39 -33.39 -30.02
CA PRO A 851 -0.45 -33.82 -28.89
C PRO A 851 -0.91 -35.27 -28.95
N ALA A 852 -1.15 -35.79 -30.18
CA ALA A 852 -1.62 -37.17 -30.37
C ALA A 852 -0.51 -38.17 -30.04
N ARG A 853 0.68 -37.91 -30.51
CA ARG A 853 1.87 -38.76 -30.30
C ARG A 853 2.34 -38.72 -28.86
N PHE A 854 2.30 -37.53 -28.25
CA PHE A 854 2.58 -37.39 -26.81
C PHE A 854 1.58 -38.18 -25.96
N ALA A 855 0.28 -38.06 -26.24
CA ALA A 855 -0.76 -38.77 -25.51
C ALA A 855 -0.61 -40.32 -25.66
N GLU A 856 -0.29 -40.77 -26.85
CA GLU A 856 0.00 -42.21 -27.08
C GLU A 856 1.21 -42.67 -26.24
N ARG A 857 2.27 -41.87 -26.19
CA ARG A 857 3.46 -42.19 -25.44
C ARG A 857 3.20 -42.22 -23.92
N VAL A 858 2.45 -41.25 -23.42
CA VAL A 858 2.02 -41.21 -21.99
C VAL A 858 1.17 -42.42 -21.65
N ARG A 859 0.20 -42.80 -22.51
CA ARG A 859 -0.63 -44.00 -22.32
C ARG A 859 0.22 -45.27 -22.26
N GLN A 860 1.23 -45.40 -23.14
CA GLN A 860 2.16 -46.53 -23.14
C GLN A 860 2.99 -46.60 -21.84
N ILE A 861 3.52 -45.46 -21.37
CA ILE A 861 4.32 -45.39 -20.14
C ILE A 861 3.42 -45.71 -18.94
N VAL A 862 2.33 -45.02 -18.77
CA VAL A 862 1.46 -45.14 -17.60
C VAL A 862 0.71 -46.48 -17.59
N GLY A 863 0.19 -46.92 -18.75
CA GLY A 863 -0.53 -48.20 -18.89
C GLY A 863 0.35 -49.42 -18.65
N GLY A 864 1.66 -49.32 -18.85
CA GLY A 864 2.63 -50.36 -18.53
C GLY A 864 3.01 -50.46 -17.03
N LEU A 865 2.51 -49.60 -16.17
CA LEU A 865 2.80 -49.57 -14.74
C LEU A 865 1.90 -50.53 -13.94
N PRO A 866 2.36 -51.03 -12.78
CA PRO A 866 1.49 -51.67 -11.79
C PRO A 866 0.31 -50.76 -11.39
N ALA A 867 -0.86 -51.34 -11.10
CA ALA A 867 -2.10 -50.57 -10.84
C ALA A 867 -1.94 -49.47 -9.78
N ALA A 868 -1.27 -49.71 -8.69
CA ALA A 868 -1.02 -48.70 -7.66
C ALA A 868 -0.22 -47.51 -8.18
N ARG A 869 0.79 -47.71 -9.05
CA ARG A 869 1.55 -46.62 -9.68
C ARG A 869 0.76 -45.90 -10.75
N GLN A 870 -0.08 -46.63 -11.50
CA GLN A 870 -1.02 -45.95 -12.46
C GLN A 870 -1.91 -44.97 -11.72
N LEU A 871 -2.53 -45.38 -10.61
CA LEU A 871 -3.38 -44.52 -9.78
C LEU A 871 -2.63 -43.30 -9.26
N THR A 872 -1.37 -43.46 -8.81
CA THR A 872 -0.58 -42.31 -8.37
C THR A 872 -0.32 -41.32 -9.50
N HIS A 873 0.05 -41.82 -10.68
CA HIS A 873 0.28 -41.00 -11.87
C HIS A 873 -1.00 -40.25 -12.32
N LEU A 874 -2.12 -40.93 -12.36
CA LEU A 874 -3.42 -40.36 -12.71
C LEU A 874 -3.84 -39.31 -11.68
N ALA A 875 -3.58 -39.51 -10.39
CA ALA A 875 -3.83 -38.53 -9.35
C ALA A 875 -2.98 -37.27 -9.51
N GLN A 876 -1.70 -37.41 -9.91
CA GLN A 876 -0.83 -36.25 -10.20
C GLN A 876 -1.34 -35.45 -11.41
N LEU A 877 -1.71 -36.13 -12.51
CA LEU A 877 -2.25 -35.51 -13.70
C LEU A 877 -3.59 -34.81 -13.39
N ARG A 878 -4.47 -35.44 -12.61
CA ARG A 878 -5.72 -34.86 -12.17
C ARG A 878 -5.49 -33.60 -11.34
N SER A 879 -4.56 -33.63 -10.41
CA SER A 879 -4.20 -32.47 -9.57
C SER A 879 -3.70 -31.28 -10.41
N ALA A 880 -3.13 -31.54 -11.56
CA ALA A 880 -2.62 -30.53 -12.49
C ALA A 880 -3.68 -30.09 -13.53
N ASP A 881 -4.80 -30.81 -13.69
CA ASP A 881 -5.87 -30.47 -14.61
C ASP A 881 -6.91 -29.57 -13.94
N HIS A 882 -6.94 -28.29 -14.30
CA HIS A 882 -7.85 -27.29 -13.77
C HIS A 882 -9.12 -27.12 -14.60
N ALA A 883 -9.51 -28.16 -15.37
CA ALA A 883 -10.73 -28.11 -16.19
C ALA A 883 -12.01 -28.05 -15.34
N PRO A 884 -13.02 -27.27 -15.73
CA PRO A 884 -14.31 -27.29 -15.05
C PRO A 884 -15.18 -28.46 -15.52
N GLY A 885 -15.74 -29.21 -14.59
CA GLY A 885 -16.86 -30.13 -14.86
C GLY A 885 -16.50 -31.46 -15.54
N SER A 886 -17.25 -31.84 -16.57
CA SER A 886 -17.20 -33.16 -17.21
C SER A 886 -15.91 -33.51 -17.96
N ASP A 887 -15.02 -32.56 -18.15
CA ASP A 887 -13.76 -32.79 -18.88
C ASP A 887 -12.57 -33.16 -17.96
N VAL A 888 -12.83 -33.34 -16.67
CA VAL A 888 -11.80 -33.72 -15.70
C VAL A 888 -11.29 -35.14 -15.98
N ILE A 889 -10.00 -35.35 -15.74
CA ILE A 889 -9.40 -36.69 -15.87
C ILE A 889 -10.09 -37.64 -14.87
N ASP A 890 -10.67 -38.73 -15.39
CA ASP A 890 -11.34 -39.74 -14.59
C ASP A 890 -10.31 -40.72 -13.99
N ASP A 891 -10.55 -41.25 -12.79
CA ASP A 891 -9.58 -42.05 -12.03
C ASP A 891 -9.32 -43.47 -12.61
N VAL A 892 -10.10 -43.86 -13.58
CA VAL A 892 -10.31 -45.30 -13.78
C VAL A 892 -9.44 -45.95 -14.85
N ASP A 893 -8.87 -45.21 -15.81
CA ASP A 893 -8.16 -45.86 -16.93
C ASP A 893 -7.14 -44.93 -17.63
N ALA A 894 -5.87 -45.30 -17.49
CA ALA A 894 -4.77 -44.63 -18.21
C ALA A 894 -4.95 -44.66 -19.76
N ALA A 895 -5.64 -45.70 -20.27
CA ALA A 895 -5.88 -45.84 -21.70
C ALA A 895 -6.87 -44.76 -22.27
N LYS A 896 -7.65 -44.12 -21.42
CA LYS A 896 -8.61 -43.10 -21.79
C LYS A 896 -8.10 -41.65 -21.79
N LEU A 897 -6.82 -41.42 -21.38
CA LEU A 897 -6.21 -40.10 -21.43
C LEU A 897 -6.25 -39.55 -22.87
N SER A 898 -6.97 -38.47 -23.04
CA SER A 898 -7.11 -37.85 -24.38
C SER A 898 -6.00 -36.83 -24.64
N PRO A 899 -5.66 -36.57 -25.92
CA PRO A 899 -4.73 -35.51 -26.27
C PRO A 899 -5.15 -34.14 -25.76
N ALA A 900 -6.45 -33.85 -25.69
CA ALA A 900 -7.00 -32.60 -25.23
C ALA A 900 -6.78 -32.41 -23.72
N GLN A 901 -7.00 -33.45 -22.90
CA GLN A 901 -6.73 -33.44 -21.47
C GLN A 901 -5.24 -33.20 -21.18
N LEU A 902 -4.36 -33.97 -21.84
CA LEU A 902 -2.92 -33.80 -21.69
C LEU A 902 -2.43 -32.46 -22.23
N GLY A 903 -3.08 -31.92 -23.26
CA GLY A 903 -2.76 -30.61 -23.84
C GLY A 903 -3.00 -29.45 -22.90
N ARG A 904 -4.00 -29.55 -22.00
CA ARG A 904 -4.23 -28.55 -20.97
C ARG A 904 -3.13 -28.53 -19.90
N ILE A 905 -2.70 -29.72 -19.48
CA ILE A 905 -1.70 -29.91 -18.42
C ILE A 905 -0.29 -29.53 -18.90
N PHE A 906 0.07 -30.03 -20.11
CA PHE A 906 1.42 -29.89 -20.64
C PHE A 906 1.60 -28.81 -21.69
N ALA A 907 0.59 -27.97 -21.92
CA ALA A 907 0.63 -26.90 -22.93
C ALA A 907 1.16 -27.38 -24.31
N LEU A 908 0.55 -28.43 -24.85
CA LEU A 908 0.93 -29.07 -26.13
C LEU A 908 0.50 -28.24 -27.35
N GLY A 909 1.03 -28.57 -28.52
CA GLY A 909 0.63 -28.02 -29.83
C GLY A 909 1.71 -27.18 -30.52
N THR A 910 2.72 -26.74 -29.82
CA THR A 910 3.88 -26.04 -30.40
C THR A 910 5.16 -26.80 -30.06
N PRO A 911 6.07 -27.04 -30.99
CA PRO A 911 7.38 -27.63 -30.71
C PRO A 911 8.14 -26.80 -29.68
N LEU A 912 9.01 -27.43 -28.89
CA LEU A 912 9.95 -26.76 -28.01
C LEU A 912 11.22 -26.44 -28.79
N VAL A 913 11.87 -25.34 -28.46
CA VAL A 913 13.21 -24.99 -29.01
C VAL A 913 14.30 -25.89 -28.43
N VAL A 914 14.10 -26.40 -27.21
CA VAL A 914 15.02 -27.37 -26.57
C VAL A 914 14.79 -28.74 -27.19
N SER A 915 15.84 -29.29 -27.75
CA SER A 915 15.79 -30.59 -28.40
C SER A 915 15.73 -31.74 -27.38
N GLY A 916 14.94 -32.78 -27.68
CA GLY A 916 14.97 -34.02 -26.95
C GLY A 916 16.34 -34.75 -27.00
N ARG A 917 17.29 -34.23 -27.79
CA ARG A 917 18.70 -34.70 -27.81
C ARG A 917 19.68 -33.74 -27.10
N GLY A 918 19.21 -32.60 -26.59
CA GLY A 918 19.99 -31.61 -25.91
C GLY A 918 20.57 -32.10 -24.59
N LEU A 919 21.37 -31.25 -23.96
CA LEU A 919 22.08 -31.54 -22.71
C LEU A 919 21.13 -31.90 -21.54
N PHE A 920 20.05 -31.16 -21.41
CA PHE A 920 19.03 -31.41 -20.39
C PHE A 920 18.40 -32.79 -20.57
N ALA A 921 17.99 -33.12 -21.78
CA ALA A 921 17.43 -34.44 -22.08
C ALA A 921 18.44 -35.58 -21.88
N GLN A 922 19.74 -35.37 -22.19
CA GLN A 922 20.79 -36.33 -21.93
C GLN A 922 20.96 -36.61 -20.43
N ARG A 923 20.96 -35.56 -19.57
CA ARG A 923 21.00 -35.73 -18.12
C ARG A 923 19.80 -36.51 -17.59
N LEU A 924 18.59 -36.21 -18.05
CA LEU A 924 17.39 -36.95 -17.66
C LEU A 924 17.49 -38.45 -18.08
N ARG A 925 18.03 -38.77 -19.26
CA ARG A 925 18.25 -40.14 -19.71
C ARG A 925 19.27 -40.86 -18.86
N ALA A 926 20.35 -40.17 -18.43
CA ALA A 926 21.32 -40.74 -17.52
C ALA A 926 20.67 -41.21 -16.21
N PHE A 927 19.83 -40.38 -15.59
CA PHE A 927 19.12 -40.74 -14.37
C PHE A 927 18.16 -41.92 -14.56
N VAL A 928 17.50 -42.03 -15.72
CA VAL A 928 16.65 -43.17 -16.07
C VAL A 928 17.51 -44.45 -16.19
N GLY A 929 18.74 -44.35 -16.73
CA GLY A 929 19.69 -45.45 -16.90
C GLY A 929 20.29 -45.93 -15.57
N GLU A 930 20.79 -45.02 -14.74
CA GLU A 930 21.43 -45.32 -13.47
C GLU A 930 20.53 -46.09 -12.47
N ARG A 931 19.22 -45.86 -12.51
CA ARG A 931 18.24 -46.61 -11.71
C ARG A 931 17.85 -47.97 -12.27
N GLY A 932 18.45 -48.36 -13.37
CA GLY A 932 18.21 -49.67 -14.06
C GLY A 932 19.23 -50.76 -13.70
N LEU A 933 20.23 -50.45 -12.88
CA LEU A 933 21.18 -51.37 -12.27
C LEU A 933 20.68 -51.74 -10.86
#